data_f252f5e6311125cfe10f93cec1a86b7e
#
_entry.id   f252f5e6311125cfe10f93cec1a86b7e
#
_cell.length_a   1.000
_cell.length_b   1.000
_cell.length_c   1.000
_cell.angle_alpha   90.00
_cell.angle_beta   90.00
_cell.angle_gamma   90.00
#
_symmetry.space_group_name_H-M   'P 1'
#
loop_
_entity.id
_entity.type
_entity.pdbx_description
1 polymer ?
#
loop_
_entity_poly.entity_id
_entity_poly.type
_entity_poly.pdbx_seq_one_letter_code
_entity_poly.pdbx_strand_id
1 'polypeptide(L)'
;MRKHARLALIAPAAIAASLLALSSDRGPLRAREAHAAVDPQKDKNYDLASLDVFRKTIVQIKDNYVDPSRINPKEMFTASLEAVERQVAEVMVEVGGPPCDDRLANREPGTSVAGPANGAPQGGILEANRAQSAGCGHANASIPENRVRVTVGNASREFDYKDIDSIWQIPLKMHEVFSFVRDNLVTQSDQREIEYAAINGMLSTLDPHSWLLKPDVYKEMKVQTRGEFGGLGFVISMIEDKLTVRKVLKNTPAYKGGVKKGDVITQIDNDSTVSMELQEAVDRMRGKPGTKVSIWVAHKGAEPRRLDLTRALVTYETVISKLLDNGIGYVRLSGFSGTTTRDMMGAIRAMKQQNGGTLRGLVLDMRGNPGGLLEQAIQVSDAFVEEGTIVTTVGVNGTLREPKLARADGAEREFPMAVLISSESASASEIVAGALKNLNRAVIVGRQSFGKGSVQVLYDFKDRDTGDESALKLTIAQYLTPGDVSIQEVGIVPDIELVPARIVKDRIDLFAPPKTFREADYDKHFFNGFARDEEQAKAGRERVQQKPAETLRFVKDETAKERKNRELIEAGQAPEDDDDDPSDEDGVVVDYQIEFCRDMLVHANATDRRQQLQQAKPFVEQRRAAELEKVRKSLEAMGLNWSPLAANAPKGQARVQAEIRAPRTQAGGSMEVAVTAHNTGTTPLARLRAYTKSDNAVLDRREFVFGQLLPGEKRTWTVPIKIPRYMPSRRDDVTLKWEDDAGDPLEDARAETDIAELPRPAFAWSYQIVGNDGLLHKGEKGDTAEIIVDVKNVGVGTAFDAYAALRNLSEDRINVKKGRTKLGPLKPGEMKSATFVVEVKKALEDVVPVRLEVGDKELYEAQRDKLLLPAAPAVPLAAATQPVRVQVDTLILATAQEAGAKLATVKKGAVLSVHGKAGPFWRVEWQKGRMGFLPIAAGKEAPGAKPNLKTVSEVMQSVAPAIRLANLDTSRGGVETD
;
A
#
# COMPACT_ATOMS: atom_id res chain seq x y z
N MET A 1 -31.30 -37.38 36.63
CA MET A 1 -31.80 -36.07 37.02
C MET A 1 -31.13 -34.99 36.19
N ARG A 2 -31.94 -34.19 35.62
CA ARG A 2 -31.58 -33.18 34.58
C ARG A 2 -30.71 -32.07 35.13
N LYS A 3 -29.55 -31.83 34.51
CA LYS A 3 -28.87 -30.55 34.22
C LYS A 3 -27.43 -30.87 33.82
N HIS A 4 -27.12 -30.71 32.57
CA HIS A 4 -25.84 -30.45 31.92
C HIS A 4 -25.86 -31.05 30.50
N ALA A 5 -26.58 -30.41 29.67
CA ALA A 5 -26.49 -30.61 28.21
C ALA A 5 -26.82 -29.27 27.56
N ARG A 6 -25.79 -28.40 27.52
CA ARG A 6 -25.70 -27.25 26.62
C ARG A 6 -24.26 -26.75 26.59
N LEU A 7 -23.41 -27.51 25.97
CA LEU A 7 -22.08 -27.03 25.54
C LEU A 7 -21.54 -28.04 24.54
N ALA A 8 -22.09 -28.04 23.37
CA ALA A 8 -21.48 -28.69 22.19
C ALA A 8 -22.28 -28.29 20.98
N LEU A 9 -22.00 -27.13 20.42
CA LEU A 9 -22.28 -26.75 19.02
C LEU A 9 -21.76 -25.34 18.81
N ILE A 10 -20.43 -25.18 18.92
CA ILE A 10 -19.71 -24.16 18.20
C ILE A 10 -18.81 -24.93 17.24
N ALA A 11 -19.40 -25.32 16.15
CA ALA A 11 -18.72 -25.89 15.01
C ALA A 11 -17.98 -24.79 14.22
N PRO A 12 -16.92 -25.15 13.49
CA PRO A 12 -15.87 -24.30 13.02
C PRO A 12 -16.30 -23.51 11.77
N ALA A 13 -16.65 -22.27 11.98
CA ALA A 13 -16.74 -21.32 10.89
C ALA A 13 -15.80 -20.15 11.22
N ALA A 14 -14.53 -20.42 11.19
CA ALA A 14 -13.59 -19.34 11.37
C ALA A 14 -12.29 -19.75 10.71
N ILE A 15 -11.91 -19.09 9.71
CA ILE A 15 -10.54 -18.73 9.38
C ILE A 15 -10.47 -18.43 7.90
N ALA A 16 -10.64 -17.17 7.63
CA ALA A 16 -10.24 -16.62 6.35
C ALA A 16 -9.82 -15.19 6.59
N ALA A 17 -8.57 -14.98 6.69
CA ALA A 17 -8.11 -13.60 6.59
C ALA A 17 -6.62 -13.48 6.67
N SER A 18 -6.00 -13.22 5.60
CA SER A 18 -4.69 -12.56 5.55
C SER A 18 -4.30 -12.12 4.14
N LEU A 19 -5.24 -12.09 3.19
CA LEU A 19 -4.92 -11.98 1.77
C LEU A 19 -5.01 -10.56 1.20
N LEU A 20 -5.28 -9.55 2.00
CA LEU A 20 -5.46 -8.18 1.47
C LEU A 20 -4.27 -7.24 1.67
N ALA A 21 -3.18 -7.71 2.24
CA ALA A 21 -2.03 -6.83 2.49
C ALA A 21 -0.84 -7.01 1.56
N LEU A 22 -0.84 -8.01 0.67
CA LEU A 22 0.40 -8.41 -0.01
C LEU A 22 0.22 -8.78 -1.50
N SER A 23 -0.72 -8.22 -2.20
CA SER A 23 -0.78 -8.40 -3.66
C SER A 23 -0.49 -7.10 -4.35
N SER A 24 0.70 -6.75 -4.45
CA SER A 24 1.39 -5.88 -5.42
C SER A 24 2.59 -5.26 -4.76
N ASP A 25 3.63 -5.03 -5.52
CA ASP A 25 4.91 -4.39 -5.24
C ASP A 25 4.83 -2.97 -4.65
N ARG A 26 4.06 -2.81 -3.58
CA ARG A 26 3.97 -1.55 -2.83
C ARG A 26 3.75 -1.95 -1.39
N GLY A 27 4.63 -1.48 -0.54
CA GLY A 27 4.58 -1.63 0.92
C GLY A 27 3.18 -1.50 1.50
N PRO A 28 2.97 -1.70 2.81
CA PRO A 28 1.66 -1.97 3.36
C PRO A 28 0.63 -1.05 2.74
N LEU A 29 -0.19 -1.63 1.86
CA LEU A 29 -1.35 -0.95 1.30
C LEU A 29 -2.18 -0.50 2.51
N ARG A 30 -1.97 0.74 2.95
CA ARG A 30 -3.12 1.44 3.50
C ARG A 30 -4.18 1.26 2.44
N ALA A 31 -5.22 0.52 2.78
CA ALA A 31 -6.38 0.38 1.93
C ALA A 31 -6.67 1.79 1.41
N ARG A 32 -6.39 2.04 0.12
CA ARG A 32 -6.95 3.20 -0.53
C ARG A 32 -8.43 2.97 -0.34
N GLU A 33 -9.02 3.74 0.57
CA GLU A 33 -10.45 3.71 0.79
C GLU A 33 -11.08 3.99 -0.57
N ALA A 34 -11.46 2.92 -1.25
CA ALA A 34 -12.36 3.02 -2.36
C ALA A 34 -13.68 3.48 -1.75
N HIS A 35 -13.93 4.79 -1.82
CA HIS A 35 -15.29 5.25 -1.61
C HIS A 35 -16.11 4.67 -2.77
N ALA A 36 -16.75 3.54 -2.52
CA ALA A 36 -17.85 3.09 -3.36
C ALA A 36 -18.81 4.27 -3.51
N ALA A 37 -19.30 4.49 -4.71
CA ALA A 37 -20.36 5.46 -4.93
C ALA A 37 -21.51 5.10 -3.99
N VAL A 38 -21.68 5.89 -2.93
CA VAL A 38 -22.73 5.67 -1.93
C VAL A 38 -24.06 5.92 -2.63
N ASP A 39 -24.98 4.98 -2.52
CA ASP A 39 -26.38 5.18 -2.91
C ASP A 39 -27.05 6.09 -1.85
N PRO A 40 -27.28 7.39 -2.15
CA PRO A 40 -27.85 8.32 -1.17
C PRO A 40 -29.28 7.99 -0.76
N GLN A 41 -29.97 7.08 -1.47
CA GLN A 41 -31.28 6.59 -1.05
C GLN A 41 -31.16 5.50 0.03
N LYS A 42 -30.05 4.75 0.06
CA LYS A 42 -29.82 3.73 1.07
C LYS A 42 -29.55 4.30 2.47
N ASP A 43 -28.95 5.50 2.56
CA ASP A 43 -28.50 6.07 3.84
C ASP A 43 -29.42 7.12 4.46
N LYS A 44 -30.58 7.42 3.84
CA LYS A 44 -31.51 8.42 4.37
C LYS A 44 -32.04 8.16 5.79
N ASN A 45 -31.90 6.94 6.30
CA ASN A 45 -32.37 6.54 7.64
C ASN A 45 -31.25 6.16 8.60
N TYR A 46 -29.97 6.25 8.21
CA TYR A 46 -28.87 5.88 9.12
C TYR A 46 -28.66 6.99 10.15
N ASP A 47 -28.79 6.64 11.44
CA ASP A 47 -28.51 7.55 12.53
C ASP A 47 -27.12 7.26 13.13
N LEU A 48 -26.15 8.12 12.84
CA LEU A 48 -24.79 8.05 13.35
C LEU A 48 -24.75 7.93 14.89
N ALA A 49 -25.70 8.58 15.58
CA ALA A 49 -25.79 8.52 17.04
C ALA A 49 -26.31 7.17 17.58
N SER A 50 -26.88 6.30 16.74
CA SER A 50 -27.32 4.97 17.17
C SER A 50 -26.15 4.06 17.58
N LEU A 51 -24.97 4.21 16.92
CA LEU A 51 -23.75 3.44 17.19
C LEU A 51 -23.97 1.92 17.14
N ASP A 52 -24.78 1.43 16.21
CA ASP A 52 -25.18 0.02 16.19
C ASP A 52 -24.01 -0.93 15.94
N VAL A 53 -23.15 -0.63 14.98
CA VAL A 53 -21.97 -1.44 14.66
C VAL A 53 -20.89 -1.25 15.72
N PHE A 54 -20.73 -0.03 16.22
CA PHE A 54 -19.77 0.32 17.28
C PHE A 54 -20.02 -0.48 18.56
N ARG A 55 -21.28 -0.51 19.04
CA ARG A 55 -21.67 -1.27 20.25
C ARG A 55 -21.45 -2.76 20.10
N LYS A 56 -21.79 -3.35 18.94
CA LYS A 56 -21.52 -4.77 18.64
C LYS A 56 -20.02 -5.06 18.65
N THR A 57 -19.22 -4.15 18.10
CA THR A 57 -17.76 -4.26 18.10
C THR A 57 -17.18 -4.26 19.51
N ILE A 58 -17.65 -3.36 20.39
CA ILE A 58 -17.22 -3.32 21.80
C ILE A 58 -17.48 -4.65 22.51
N VAL A 59 -18.65 -5.27 22.30
CA VAL A 59 -18.96 -6.60 22.88
C VAL A 59 -17.95 -7.63 22.41
N GLN A 60 -17.68 -7.70 21.10
CA GLN A 60 -16.74 -8.69 20.55
C GLN A 60 -15.31 -8.47 21.06
N ILE A 61 -14.85 -7.22 21.17
CA ILE A 61 -13.52 -6.90 21.73
C ILE A 61 -13.45 -7.41 23.17
N LYS A 62 -14.43 -7.08 24.00
CA LYS A 62 -14.42 -7.44 25.41
C LYS A 62 -14.41 -8.94 25.66
N ASP A 63 -15.16 -9.70 24.85
CA ASP A 63 -15.39 -11.13 25.07
C ASP A 63 -14.32 -12.01 24.38
N ASN A 64 -13.71 -11.56 23.28
CA ASN A 64 -12.94 -12.43 22.41
C ASN A 64 -11.52 -11.95 22.09
N TYR A 65 -11.15 -10.69 22.38
CA TYR A 65 -9.83 -10.20 22.03
C TYR A 65 -8.72 -10.94 22.80
N VAL A 66 -7.65 -11.34 22.11
CA VAL A 66 -6.60 -12.23 22.61
C VAL A 66 -5.85 -11.69 23.82
N ASP A 67 -5.64 -10.36 23.90
CA ASP A 67 -4.86 -9.70 24.94
C ASP A 67 -5.64 -8.55 25.62
N PRO A 68 -6.43 -8.84 26.67
CA PRO A 68 -7.20 -7.82 27.37
C PRO A 68 -6.36 -6.68 27.98
N SER A 69 -5.06 -6.88 28.19
CA SER A 69 -4.18 -5.84 28.76
C SER A 69 -3.94 -4.66 27.81
N ARG A 70 -4.17 -4.84 26.52
CA ARG A 70 -4.09 -3.79 25.49
C ARG A 70 -5.34 -2.91 25.39
N ILE A 71 -6.41 -3.29 26.08
CA ILE A 71 -7.66 -2.52 26.06
C ILE A 71 -7.48 -1.29 26.95
N ASN A 72 -7.17 -0.15 26.33
CA ASN A 72 -7.07 1.16 26.97
C ASN A 72 -8.24 2.03 26.53
N PRO A 73 -9.30 2.20 27.36
CA PRO A 73 -10.52 2.86 26.94
C PRO A 73 -10.33 4.34 26.51
N LYS A 74 -9.44 5.08 27.17
CA LYS A 74 -9.15 6.48 26.82
C LYS A 74 -8.43 6.61 25.49
N GLU A 75 -7.40 5.80 25.26
CA GLU A 75 -6.67 5.74 24.00
C GLU A 75 -7.59 5.30 22.85
N MET A 76 -8.43 4.29 23.09
CA MET A 76 -9.41 3.82 22.09
C MET A 76 -10.42 4.91 21.71
N PHE A 77 -10.87 5.71 22.67
CA PHE A 77 -11.78 6.83 22.42
C PHE A 77 -11.11 7.94 21.59
N THR A 78 -9.92 8.40 21.97
CA THR A 78 -9.22 9.47 21.23
C THR A 78 -8.83 9.03 19.83
N ALA A 79 -8.30 7.80 19.67
CA ALA A 79 -7.96 7.24 18.35
C ALA A 79 -9.19 7.10 17.43
N SER A 80 -10.38 6.81 17.99
CA SER A 80 -11.64 6.83 17.23
C SER A 80 -11.90 8.19 16.61
N LEU A 81 -11.76 9.27 17.39
CA LEU A 81 -12.02 10.63 16.92
C LEU A 81 -10.99 11.12 15.92
N GLU A 82 -9.70 10.82 16.13
CA GLU A 82 -8.64 11.13 15.18
C GLU A 82 -8.85 10.42 13.82
N ALA A 83 -9.39 9.20 13.85
CA ALA A 83 -9.71 8.50 12.62
C ALA A 83 -10.88 9.15 11.87
N VAL A 84 -11.88 9.67 12.59
CA VAL A 84 -12.99 10.46 12.01
C VAL A 84 -12.44 11.74 11.35
N GLU A 85 -11.56 12.47 12.02
CA GLU A 85 -10.92 13.66 11.45
C GLU A 85 -10.21 13.35 10.13
N ARG A 86 -9.46 12.25 10.07
CA ARG A 86 -8.79 11.82 8.84
C ARG A 86 -9.75 11.47 7.69
N GLN A 87 -10.97 11.02 8.03
CA GLN A 87 -11.99 10.61 7.07
C GLN A 87 -12.86 11.75 6.61
N VAL A 88 -13.19 12.70 7.49
CA VAL A 88 -14.19 13.74 7.25
C VAL A 88 -13.49 15.11 7.27
N ALA A 89 -13.36 15.73 6.12
CA ALA A 89 -12.64 17.01 5.98
C ALA A 89 -13.26 18.19 6.77
N GLU A 90 -14.55 18.10 7.16
CA GLU A 90 -15.24 19.12 7.95
C GLU A 90 -15.01 18.97 9.46
N VAL A 91 -14.41 17.85 9.90
CA VAL A 91 -14.19 17.54 11.31
C VAL A 91 -12.72 17.78 11.66
N MET A 92 -12.47 18.53 12.71
CA MET A 92 -11.15 18.72 13.30
C MET A 92 -11.20 18.31 14.79
N VAL A 93 -10.17 17.59 15.23
CA VAL A 93 -10.08 17.04 16.58
C VAL A 93 -8.80 17.53 17.25
N GLU A 94 -8.91 18.19 18.39
CA GLU A 94 -7.78 18.63 19.20
C GLU A 94 -7.86 17.96 20.58
N VAL A 95 -6.87 17.14 20.91
CA VAL A 95 -6.81 16.43 22.21
C VAL A 95 -6.04 17.28 23.22
N GLY A 96 -6.60 17.46 24.42
CA GLY A 96 -5.96 18.21 25.51
C GLY A 96 -4.84 17.37 26.17
N GLY A 97 -3.75 18.06 26.49
CA GLY A 97 -2.59 17.47 27.15
C GLY A 97 -1.37 18.36 27.06
N PRO A 98 -0.30 18.08 27.82
CA PRO A 98 0.95 18.82 27.67
C PRO A 98 1.45 18.60 26.23
N PRO A 99 1.99 19.66 25.60
CA PRO A 99 2.63 19.51 24.29
C PRO A 99 3.73 18.46 24.44
N CYS A 100 3.85 17.59 23.44
CA CYS A 100 4.98 16.67 23.37
C CYS A 100 6.27 17.49 23.51
N ASP A 101 7.20 17.01 24.33
CA ASP A 101 8.42 17.71 24.64
C ASP A 101 9.25 17.91 23.34
N ASP A 102 9.10 19.06 22.71
CA ASP A 102 9.79 19.50 21.48
C ASP A 102 11.32 19.66 21.66
N ARG A 103 11.89 19.19 22.79
CA ARG A 103 13.34 19.31 23.07
C ARG A 103 14.20 18.55 22.08
N LEU A 104 13.60 17.72 21.21
CA LEU A 104 14.29 17.05 20.10
C LEU A 104 14.19 17.80 18.75
N ALA A 105 13.21 18.69 18.60
CA ALA A 105 13.03 19.45 17.36
C ALA A 105 13.84 20.76 17.33
N ASN A 106 14.22 21.31 18.48
CA ASN A 106 14.90 22.61 18.61
C ASN A 106 16.25 22.49 19.34
N ARG A 107 17.17 21.64 18.87
CA ARG A 107 18.59 21.80 19.24
C ARG A 107 19.20 22.85 18.32
N GLU A 108 19.40 24.07 18.89
CA GLU A 108 20.29 25.05 18.27
C GLU A 108 21.71 24.46 18.12
N PRO A 109 22.43 24.75 17.04
CA PRO A 109 23.76 24.22 16.84
C PRO A 109 24.74 24.95 17.78
N GLY A 110 25.28 24.21 18.73
CA GLY A 110 26.48 24.64 19.45
C GLY A 110 26.36 24.88 20.95
N THR A 111 26.18 23.86 21.76
CA THR A 111 26.70 23.83 23.12
C THR A 111 27.07 22.42 23.50
N SER A 112 28.34 22.10 23.41
CA SER A 112 28.93 20.90 24.02
C SER A 112 28.99 21.12 25.53
N VAL A 113 28.25 20.35 26.31
CA VAL A 113 28.49 20.20 27.75
C VAL A 113 29.10 18.84 27.98
N ALA A 114 30.37 18.83 28.30
CA ALA A 114 31.10 17.69 28.80
C ALA A 114 30.53 17.33 30.19
N GLY A 115 29.99 16.10 30.32
CA GLY A 115 29.61 15.52 31.61
C GLY A 115 30.35 14.20 31.82
N PRO A 116 30.61 13.77 33.04
CA PRO A 116 31.66 12.82 33.36
C PRO A 116 31.27 11.38 33.06
N ALA A 117 32.29 10.60 32.68
CA ALA A 117 32.24 9.16 32.50
C ALA A 117 31.80 8.45 33.79
N ASN A 118 30.78 7.63 33.71
CA ASN A 118 30.72 6.34 34.38
C ASN A 118 29.40 5.59 34.05
N GLY A 119 29.56 4.44 33.52
CA GLY A 119 28.77 3.27 33.30
C GLY A 119 27.28 3.27 33.67
N ALA A 120 26.40 3.19 32.63
CA ALA A 120 25.07 2.62 32.75
C ALA A 120 24.56 2.17 31.36
N PRO A 121 23.64 1.20 31.25
CA PRO A 121 23.48 0.35 30.10
C PRO A 121 22.73 1.00 28.93
N GLN A 122 23.08 0.55 27.73
CA GLN A 122 22.49 0.94 26.44
C GLN A 122 21.04 0.41 26.33
N GLY A 123 20.08 1.15 26.85
CA GLY A 123 18.65 0.84 26.71
C GLY A 123 17.76 2.02 26.28
N GLY A 124 18.27 3.25 26.35
CA GLY A 124 17.44 4.46 26.36
C GLY A 124 17.04 5.06 25.00
N ILE A 125 17.56 4.59 23.88
CA ILE A 125 17.30 5.25 22.55
C ILE A 125 16.06 4.68 21.86
N LEU A 126 15.68 3.45 22.10
CA LEU A 126 14.47 2.84 21.52
C LEU A 126 13.18 3.25 22.22
N GLU A 127 13.22 3.63 23.49
CA GLU A 127 12.06 4.13 24.23
C GLU A 127 11.66 5.55 23.84
N ALA A 128 12.62 6.41 23.51
CA ALA A 128 12.33 7.78 23.07
C ALA A 128 11.62 7.83 21.70
N ASN A 129 11.92 6.90 20.79
CA ASN A 129 11.26 6.79 19.50
C ASN A 129 9.88 6.08 19.58
N ARG A 130 9.63 5.28 20.62
CA ARG A 130 8.32 4.68 20.87
C ARG A 130 7.27 5.71 21.33
N ALA A 131 7.66 6.74 22.06
CA ALA A 131 6.75 7.77 22.52
C ALA A 131 6.28 8.73 21.41
N GLN A 132 7.01 8.84 20.29
CA GLN A 132 6.66 9.73 19.19
C GLN A 132 5.64 9.16 18.19
N SER A 133 5.39 7.85 18.17
CA SER A 133 4.44 7.23 17.25
C SER A 133 3.03 7.02 17.81
N ALA A 134 2.83 7.19 19.11
CA ALA A 134 1.53 7.05 19.76
C ALA A 134 0.96 8.42 20.15
N GLY A 135 0.12 8.99 19.32
CA GLY A 135 -0.88 9.98 19.74
C GLY A 135 -0.43 11.43 19.93
N CYS A 136 0.73 11.86 19.42
CA CYS A 136 1.17 13.26 19.58
C CYS A 136 0.74 14.22 18.45
N GLY A 137 -0.07 13.78 17.50
CA GLY A 137 -0.40 14.59 16.31
C GLY A 137 -1.16 15.89 16.56
N HIS A 138 -1.91 16.01 17.66
CA HIS A 138 -2.84 17.12 17.89
C HIS A 138 -2.98 17.53 19.37
N ALA A 139 -1.94 17.32 20.20
CA ALA A 139 -1.98 17.79 21.59
C ALA A 139 -1.97 19.32 21.66
N ASN A 140 -3.04 19.91 22.14
CA ASN A 140 -3.17 21.36 22.31
C ASN A 140 -3.09 21.74 23.79
N ALA A 141 -2.00 22.41 24.19
CA ALA A 141 -1.78 22.87 25.56
C ALA A 141 -2.84 23.84 26.10
N SER A 142 -3.65 24.44 25.23
CA SER A 142 -4.76 25.32 25.64
C SER A 142 -6.01 24.53 26.06
N ILE A 143 -6.06 23.22 25.82
CA ILE A 143 -7.16 22.33 26.19
C ILE A 143 -6.72 21.54 27.43
N PRO A 144 -7.52 21.51 28.51
CA PRO A 144 -7.21 20.72 29.71
C PRO A 144 -7.01 19.23 29.39
N GLU A 145 -6.12 18.57 30.14
CA GLU A 145 -5.93 17.12 30.05
C GLU A 145 -7.26 16.37 30.24
N ASN A 146 -7.42 15.26 29.50
CA ASN A 146 -8.67 14.47 29.41
C ASN A 146 -9.86 15.22 28.80
N ARG A 147 -9.64 16.27 28.04
CA ARG A 147 -10.64 16.90 27.18
C ARG A 147 -10.25 16.83 25.72
N VAL A 148 -11.24 16.77 24.87
CA VAL A 148 -11.09 16.84 23.42
C VAL A 148 -12.03 17.92 22.88
N ARG A 149 -11.50 18.78 22.02
CA ARG A 149 -12.30 19.74 21.27
C ARG A 149 -12.57 19.19 19.89
N VAL A 150 -13.85 19.08 19.53
CA VAL A 150 -14.29 18.68 18.20
C VAL A 150 -14.92 19.88 17.53
N THR A 151 -14.41 20.22 16.35
CA THR A 151 -14.91 21.29 15.49
C THR A 151 -15.47 20.69 14.23
N VAL A 152 -16.69 21.08 13.86
CA VAL A 152 -17.38 20.67 12.63
C VAL A 152 -17.82 21.92 11.89
N GLY A 153 -17.18 22.21 10.74
CA GLY A 153 -17.40 23.47 10.04
C GLY A 153 -17.10 24.68 10.94
N ASN A 154 -18.10 25.45 11.30
CA ASN A 154 -18.00 26.63 12.17
C ASN A 154 -18.39 26.36 13.65
N ALA A 155 -18.90 25.17 13.96
CA ALA A 155 -19.31 24.81 15.33
C ALA A 155 -18.18 24.08 16.04
N SER A 156 -17.92 24.45 17.32
CA SER A 156 -16.88 23.84 18.13
C SER A 156 -17.42 23.51 19.53
N ARG A 157 -17.08 22.33 20.05
CA ARG A 157 -17.48 21.87 21.38
C ARG A 157 -16.39 21.04 22.05
N GLU A 158 -16.22 21.24 23.36
CA GLU A 158 -15.34 20.43 24.19
C GLU A 158 -16.11 19.31 24.88
N PHE A 159 -15.49 18.13 24.93
CA PHE A 159 -15.99 16.93 25.58
C PHE A 159 -14.95 16.47 26.61
N ASP A 160 -15.43 16.21 27.83
CA ASP A 160 -14.63 15.63 28.92
C ASP A 160 -14.69 14.11 28.83
N TYR A 161 -13.54 13.43 28.83
CA TYR A 161 -13.46 11.97 28.78
C TYR A 161 -12.68 11.36 29.95
N LYS A 162 -12.50 12.16 31.06
CA LYS A 162 -11.81 11.68 32.26
C LYS A 162 -12.46 10.44 32.88
N ASP A 163 -13.81 10.34 32.75
CA ASP A 163 -14.64 9.30 33.34
C ASP A 163 -14.64 7.99 32.49
N ILE A 164 -13.86 7.90 31.41
CA ILE A 164 -13.75 6.68 30.62
C ILE A 164 -12.73 5.74 31.25
N ASP A 165 -13.18 4.92 32.19
CA ASP A 165 -12.36 3.90 32.87
C ASP A 165 -12.65 2.48 32.37
N SER A 166 -13.69 2.31 31.56
CA SER A 166 -14.12 1.04 31.01
C SER A 166 -14.50 1.15 29.55
N ILE A 167 -14.26 0.08 28.80
CA ILE A 167 -14.65 -0.02 27.38
C ILE A 167 -16.15 0.22 27.14
N TRP A 168 -16.99 -0.08 28.15
CA TRP A 168 -18.44 0.14 28.10
C TRP A 168 -18.86 1.62 28.14
N GLN A 169 -17.99 2.51 28.58
CA GLN A 169 -18.25 3.96 28.62
C GLN A 169 -17.95 4.65 27.31
N ILE A 170 -17.13 4.01 26.45
CA ILE A 170 -16.78 4.56 25.14
C ILE A 170 -18.03 4.84 24.28
N PRO A 171 -18.97 3.90 24.06
CA PRO A 171 -20.16 4.17 23.26
C PRO A 171 -21.03 5.29 23.80
N LEU A 172 -21.08 5.47 25.14
CA LEU A 172 -21.86 6.56 25.76
C LEU A 172 -21.27 7.92 25.41
N LYS A 173 -19.96 8.04 25.52
CA LYS A 173 -19.25 9.28 25.17
C LYS A 173 -19.24 9.54 23.65
N MET A 174 -19.06 8.49 22.84
CA MET A 174 -19.16 8.59 21.37
C MET A 174 -20.55 9.05 20.92
N HIS A 175 -21.61 8.63 21.61
CA HIS A 175 -22.97 9.11 21.33
C HIS A 175 -23.11 10.63 21.51
N GLU A 176 -22.50 11.20 22.56
CA GLU A 176 -22.49 12.65 22.79
C GLU A 176 -21.75 13.39 21.64
N VAL A 177 -20.59 12.87 21.25
CA VAL A 177 -19.78 13.45 20.18
C VAL A 177 -20.47 13.30 18.83
N PHE A 178 -20.96 12.13 18.50
CA PHE A 178 -21.58 11.85 17.19
C PHE A 178 -22.93 12.56 17.01
N SER A 179 -23.67 12.78 18.10
CA SER A 179 -24.84 13.66 18.05
C SER A 179 -24.44 15.08 17.64
N PHE A 180 -23.37 15.61 18.23
CA PHE A 180 -22.85 16.93 17.86
C PHE A 180 -22.32 16.96 16.41
N VAL A 181 -21.58 15.93 15.98
CA VAL A 181 -21.07 15.83 14.60
C VAL A 181 -22.25 15.78 13.61
N ARG A 182 -23.20 14.89 13.80
CA ARG A 182 -24.40 14.75 12.94
C ARG A 182 -25.17 16.07 12.81
N ASP A 183 -25.39 16.77 13.92
CA ASP A 183 -26.22 17.99 13.94
C ASP A 183 -25.52 19.19 13.29
N ASN A 184 -24.20 19.13 13.04
CA ASN A 184 -23.39 20.22 12.48
C ASN A 184 -22.72 19.90 11.14
N LEU A 185 -22.83 18.67 10.64
CA LEU A 185 -22.35 18.35 9.29
C LEU A 185 -23.15 19.12 8.23
N VAL A 186 -22.44 19.85 7.37
CA VAL A 186 -23.02 20.61 6.26
C VAL A 186 -23.20 19.72 5.04
N THR A 187 -22.26 18.84 4.78
CA THR A 187 -22.36 17.84 3.70
C THR A 187 -23.08 16.61 4.22
N GLN A 188 -23.97 16.03 3.40
CA GLN A 188 -24.50 14.68 3.65
C GLN A 188 -23.39 13.66 3.36
N SER A 189 -22.41 13.61 4.27
CA SER A 189 -21.40 12.54 4.26
C SER A 189 -22.11 11.24 4.62
N ASP A 190 -21.62 10.15 4.08
CA ASP A 190 -22.08 8.83 4.52
C ASP A 190 -21.80 8.66 6.00
N GLN A 191 -22.85 8.71 6.83
CA GLN A 191 -22.72 8.62 8.28
C GLN A 191 -22.16 7.26 8.74
N ARG A 192 -22.36 6.19 7.94
CA ARG A 192 -21.75 4.88 8.20
C ARG A 192 -20.24 4.92 8.08
N GLU A 193 -19.73 5.62 7.07
CA GLU A 193 -18.29 5.77 6.87
C GLU A 193 -17.62 6.44 8.08
N ILE A 194 -18.33 7.38 8.73
CA ILE A 194 -17.86 8.02 9.97
C ILE A 194 -17.79 7.00 11.12
N GLU A 195 -18.83 6.19 11.30
CA GLU A 195 -18.84 5.15 12.33
C GLU A 195 -17.76 4.09 12.06
N TYR A 196 -17.58 3.65 10.79
CA TYR A 196 -16.55 2.69 10.41
C TYR A 196 -15.14 3.25 10.63
N ALA A 197 -14.91 4.52 10.32
CA ALA A 197 -13.64 5.18 10.60
C ALA A 197 -13.33 5.20 12.09
N ALA A 198 -14.31 5.57 12.93
CA ALA A 198 -14.16 5.57 14.38
C ALA A 198 -13.85 4.17 14.94
N ILE A 199 -14.55 3.13 14.47
CA ILE A 199 -14.30 1.75 14.86
C ILE A 199 -12.88 1.33 14.47
N ASN A 200 -12.44 1.62 13.25
CA ASN A 200 -11.10 1.26 12.81
C ASN A 200 -10.01 2.05 13.55
N GLY A 201 -10.27 3.33 13.91
CA GLY A 201 -9.39 4.08 14.80
C GLY A 201 -9.25 3.43 16.18
N MET A 202 -10.36 2.99 16.77
CA MET A 202 -10.37 2.24 18.03
C MET A 202 -9.60 0.92 17.94
N LEU A 203 -9.83 0.14 16.87
CA LEU A 203 -9.20 -1.17 16.68
C LEU A 203 -7.68 -1.06 16.45
N SER A 204 -7.21 0.03 15.82
CA SER A 204 -5.79 0.26 15.57
C SER A 204 -4.95 0.41 16.86
N THR A 205 -5.59 0.71 18.00
CA THR A 205 -4.89 0.74 19.30
C THR A 205 -4.61 -0.64 19.85
N LEU A 206 -5.29 -1.67 19.36
CA LEU A 206 -5.18 -3.05 19.82
C LEU A 206 -4.03 -3.79 19.13
N ASP A 207 -4.09 -3.92 17.81
CA ASP A 207 -3.09 -4.59 16.97
C ASP A 207 -3.25 -4.22 15.49
N PRO A 208 -2.24 -4.48 14.63
CA PRO A 208 -2.30 -4.09 13.21
C PRO A 208 -3.23 -4.95 12.34
N HIS A 209 -3.84 -5.99 12.87
CA HIS A 209 -4.61 -6.96 12.08
C HIS A 209 -6.11 -6.97 12.42
N SER A 210 -6.50 -6.34 13.55
CA SER A 210 -7.90 -6.17 13.94
C SER A 210 -8.49 -4.94 13.26
N TRP A 211 -9.56 -5.11 12.48
CA TRP A 211 -10.24 -4.03 11.79
C TRP A 211 -11.65 -4.40 11.34
N LEU A 212 -12.49 -3.40 11.10
CA LEU A 212 -13.83 -3.56 10.56
C LEU A 212 -13.78 -3.51 9.03
N LEU A 213 -14.24 -4.58 8.40
CA LEU A 213 -14.37 -4.73 6.96
C LEU A 213 -15.67 -4.09 6.49
N LYS A 214 -15.59 -3.10 5.61
CA LYS A 214 -16.76 -2.53 4.93
C LYS A 214 -17.44 -3.59 4.04
N PRO A 215 -18.72 -3.42 3.64
CA PRO A 215 -19.46 -4.44 2.93
C PRO A 215 -18.81 -4.91 1.62
N ASP A 216 -18.29 -3.99 0.81
CA ASP A 216 -17.60 -4.28 -0.45
C ASP A 216 -16.29 -5.04 -0.22
N VAL A 217 -15.47 -4.59 0.73
CA VAL A 217 -14.22 -5.27 1.12
C VAL A 217 -14.50 -6.67 1.66
N TYR A 218 -15.54 -6.80 2.48
CA TYR A 218 -15.93 -8.10 3.01
C TYR A 218 -16.44 -9.06 1.93
N LYS A 219 -17.25 -8.57 1.00
CA LYS A 219 -17.72 -9.32 -0.17
C LYS A 219 -16.56 -9.84 -1.01
N GLU A 220 -15.56 -9.00 -1.29
CA GLU A 220 -14.37 -9.38 -2.03
C GLU A 220 -13.55 -10.44 -1.29
N MET A 221 -13.34 -10.25 0.02
CA MET A 221 -12.62 -11.22 0.84
C MET A 221 -13.32 -12.59 0.86
N LYS A 222 -14.67 -12.63 0.92
CA LYS A 222 -15.44 -13.88 0.81
C LYS A 222 -15.20 -14.58 -0.53
N VAL A 223 -15.12 -13.84 -1.61
CA VAL A 223 -14.83 -14.35 -2.96
C VAL A 223 -13.44 -14.99 -3.00
N GLN A 224 -12.42 -14.28 -2.57
CA GLN A 224 -11.03 -14.77 -2.54
C GLN A 224 -10.87 -15.99 -1.66
N THR A 225 -11.54 -16.00 -0.50
CA THR A 225 -11.52 -17.11 0.44
C THR A 225 -12.17 -18.37 -0.11
N ARG A 226 -13.32 -18.23 -0.80
CA ARG A 226 -13.98 -19.37 -1.45
C ARG A 226 -13.15 -19.94 -2.60
N GLY A 227 -12.36 -19.10 -3.26
CA GLY A 227 -11.57 -19.46 -4.44
C GLY A 227 -12.39 -19.55 -5.73
N GLU A 228 -13.68 -19.16 -5.70
CA GLU A 228 -14.57 -19.22 -6.84
C GLU A 228 -15.53 -18.02 -6.86
N PHE A 229 -15.82 -17.50 -8.05
CA PHE A 229 -16.79 -16.41 -8.26
C PHE A 229 -17.49 -16.51 -9.63
N GLY A 230 -18.67 -15.95 -9.72
CA GLY A 230 -19.38 -15.80 -11.00
C GLY A 230 -18.84 -14.58 -11.76
N GLY A 231 -18.32 -14.80 -12.98
CA GLY A 231 -17.70 -13.72 -13.75
C GLY A 231 -17.31 -14.13 -15.17
N LEU A 232 -16.42 -13.34 -15.79
CA LEU A 232 -15.97 -13.50 -17.17
C LEU A 232 -14.62 -14.21 -17.31
N GLY A 233 -13.76 -14.17 -16.27
CA GLY A 233 -12.50 -14.90 -16.23
C GLY A 233 -11.32 -14.19 -16.88
N PHE A 234 -11.09 -12.95 -16.49
CA PHE A 234 -9.86 -12.20 -16.77
C PHE A 234 -9.46 -11.33 -15.58
N VAL A 235 -8.19 -10.99 -15.53
CA VAL A 235 -7.61 -10.03 -14.57
C VAL A 235 -7.53 -8.67 -15.26
N ILE A 236 -7.90 -7.62 -14.57
CA ILE A 236 -7.90 -6.23 -15.07
C ILE A 236 -7.15 -5.30 -14.13
N SER A 237 -6.62 -4.22 -14.68
CA SER A 237 -6.04 -3.11 -13.92
C SER A 237 -6.30 -1.79 -14.63
N MET A 238 -6.12 -0.70 -13.90
CA MET A 238 -6.14 0.65 -14.49
C MET A 238 -4.72 0.99 -14.99
N ILE A 239 -4.52 1.06 -16.30
CA ILE A 239 -3.28 1.47 -16.95
C ILE A 239 -3.54 2.76 -17.71
N GLU A 240 -2.80 3.82 -17.42
CA GLU A 240 -3.04 5.16 -17.99
C GLU A 240 -4.51 5.59 -17.92
N ASP A 241 -5.16 5.29 -16.80
CA ASP A 241 -6.59 5.54 -16.55
C ASP A 241 -7.55 4.78 -17.49
N LYS A 242 -7.08 3.72 -18.14
CA LYS A 242 -7.88 2.81 -18.98
C LYS A 242 -8.02 1.45 -18.31
N LEU A 243 -9.23 0.93 -18.31
CA LEU A 243 -9.50 -0.42 -17.80
C LEU A 243 -8.92 -1.45 -18.76
N THR A 244 -7.78 -2.03 -18.42
CA THR A 244 -6.97 -2.88 -19.30
C THR A 244 -6.94 -4.32 -18.81
N VAL A 245 -7.08 -5.27 -19.74
CA VAL A 245 -7.00 -6.71 -19.46
C VAL A 245 -5.52 -7.12 -19.31
N ARG A 246 -5.15 -7.62 -18.13
CA ARG A 246 -3.78 -8.07 -17.80
C ARG A 246 -3.55 -9.53 -18.14
N LYS A 247 -4.53 -10.37 -17.83
CA LYS A 247 -4.47 -11.81 -18.06
C LYS A 247 -5.87 -12.34 -18.39
N VAL A 248 -5.96 -13.29 -19.30
CA VAL A 248 -7.20 -14.02 -19.59
C VAL A 248 -7.03 -15.46 -19.13
N LEU A 249 -7.96 -15.94 -18.30
CA LEU A 249 -7.93 -17.29 -17.76
C LEU A 249 -8.42 -18.28 -18.80
N LYS A 250 -7.70 -19.39 -19.00
CA LYS A 250 -8.06 -20.45 -19.96
C LYS A 250 -9.46 -21.01 -19.67
N ASN A 251 -10.20 -21.40 -20.70
CA ASN A 251 -11.54 -22.02 -20.63
C ASN A 251 -12.70 -21.15 -20.09
N THR A 252 -12.47 -19.87 -19.83
CA THR A 252 -13.47 -18.93 -19.31
C THR A 252 -14.31 -18.27 -20.43
N PRO A 253 -15.41 -17.58 -20.09
CA PRO A 253 -16.22 -16.83 -21.08
C PRO A 253 -15.41 -15.81 -21.87
N ALA A 254 -14.50 -15.08 -21.22
CA ALA A 254 -13.64 -14.10 -21.89
C ALA A 254 -12.68 -14.75 -22.88
N TYR A 255 -12.05 -15.88 -22.49
CA TYR A 255 -11.16 -16.64 -23.36
C TYR A 255 -11.90 -17.12 -24.62
N LYS A 256 -13.11 -17.70 -24.45
CA LYS A 256 -13.96 -18.16 -25.55
C LYS A 256 -14.48 -17.01 -26.42
N GLY A 257 -14.68 -15.82 -25.83
CA GLY A 257 -15.05 -14.58 -26.50
C GLY A 257 -13.91 -13.91 -27.26
N GLY A 258 -12.67 -14.46 -27.15
CA GLY A 258 -11.49 -13.96 -27.83
C GLY A 258 -10.96 -12.64 -27.25
N VAL A 259 -11.18 -12.39 -25.95
CA VAL A 259 -10.50 -11.31 -25.21
C VAL A 259 -9.03 -11.66 -25.09
N LYS A 260 -8.15 -10.67 -25.24
CA LYS A 260 -6.69 -10.84 -25.18
C LYS A 260 -6.07 -9.93 -24.12
N LYS A 261 -4.87 -10.30 -23.65
CA LYS A 261 -4.02 -9.43 -22.83
C LYS A 261 -3.75 -8.13 -23.59
N GLY A 262 -3.84 -7.00 -22.89
CA GLY A 262 -3.67 -5.66 -23.45
C GLY A 262 -4.94 -5.07 -24.08
N ASP A 263 -6.07 -5.79 -24.12
CA ASP A 263 -7.35 -5.23 -24.53
C ASP A 263 -7.81 -4.17 -23.52
N VAL A 264 -8.30 -3.05 -24.03
CA VAL A 264 -8.92 -1.99 -23.21
C VAL A 264 -10.43 -2.20 -23.21
N ILE A 265 -11.04 -2.33 -22.05
CA ILE A 265 -12.49 -2.36 -21.90
C ILE A 265 -12.96 -0.91 -21.86
N THR A 266 -13.74 -0.51 -22.86
CA THR A 266 -14.21 0.88 -23.01
C THR A 266 -15.62 1.11 -22.52
N GLN A 267 -16.41 0.01 -22.39
CA GLN A 267 -17.82 0.08 -21.94
C GLN A 267 -18.24 -1.26 -21.34
N ILE A 268 -19.07 -1.22 -20.29
CA ILE A 268 -19.74 -2.37 -19.67
C ILE A 268 -21.23 -2.10 -19.70
N ASP A 269 -22.01 -2.99 -20.33
CA ASP A 269 -23.44 -2.79 -20.66
C ASP A 269 -23.67 -1.44 -21.35
N ASN A 270 -24.29 -0.46 -20.72
CA ASN A 270 -24.55 0.85 -21.29
C ASN A 270 -23.61 1.94 -20.73
N ASP A 271 -22.66 1.59 -19.85
CA ASP A 271 -21.86 2.56 -19.13
C ASP A 271 -20.41 2.55 -19.60
N SER A 272 -19.86 3.72 -19.88
CA SER A 272 -18.45 3.90 -20.23
C SER A 272 -17.55 3.59 -19.02
N THR A 273 -16.41 2.95 -19.27
CA THR A 273 -15.40 2.67 -18.22
C THR A 273 -14.47 3.85 -17.95
N VAL A 274 -14.62 4.95 -18.68
CA VAL A 274 -13.83 6.16 -18.44
C VAL A 274 -14.25 6.76 -17.09
N SER A 275 -13.29 6.93 -16.20
CA SER A 275 -13.51 7.37 -14.80
C SER A 275 -14.27 6.39 -13.90
N MET A 276 -14.61 5.19 -14.39
CA MET A 276 -15.14 4.11 -13.57
C MET A 276 -14.03 3.60 -12.65
N GLU A 277 -14.34 3.42 -11.38
CA GLU A 277 -13.37 2.81 -10.45
C GLU A 277 -13.19 1.33 -10.78
N LEU A 278 -11.97 0.80 -10.53
CA LEU A 278 -11.68 -0.60 -10.82
C LEU A 278 -12.68 -1.55 -10.15
N GLN A 279 -13.03 -1.26 -8.89
CA GLN A 279 -13.98 -2.09 -8.13
C GLN A 279 -15.38 -2.03 -8.72
N GLU A 280 -15.85 -0.87 -9.14
CA GLU A 280 -17.14 -0.73 -9.80
C GLU A 280 -17.20 -1.54 -11.11
N ALA A 281 -16.14 -1.48 -11.92
CA ALA A 281 -16.02 -2.28 -13.13
C ALA A 281 -16.05 -3.79 -12.82
N VAL A 282 -15.35 -4.22 -11.78
CA VAL A 282 -15.35 -5.61 -11.30
C VAL A 282 -16.75 -6.05 -10.87
N ASP A 283 -17.46 -5.24 -10.08
CA ASP A 283 -18.80 -5.57 -9.58
C ASP A 283 -19.83 -5.66 -10.73
N ARG A 284 -19.72 -4.80 -11.73
CA ARG A 284 -20.59 -4.86 -12.93
C ARG A 284 -20.33 -6.08 -13.80
N MET A 285 -19.07 -6.51 -13.93
CA MET A 285 -18.71 -7.70 -14.73
C MET A 285 -18.92 -9.01 -13.97
N ARG A 286 -18.88 -9.01 -12.64
CA ARG A 286 -19.26 -10.15 -11.79
C ARG A 286 -20.77 -10.31 -11.71
N GLY A 287 -21.23 -11.46 -11.23
CA GLY A 287 -22.66 -11.75 -11.02
C GLY A 287 -22.95 -13.25 -11.02
N LYS A 288 -24.22 -13.62 -10.89
CA LYS A 288 -24.62 -15.03 -10.85
C LYS A 288 -24.22 -15.75 -12.15
N PRO A 289 -23.61 -16.95 -12.09
CA PRO A 289 -23.35 -17.77 -13.27
C PRO A 289 -24.65 -17.96 -14.10
N GLY A 290 -24.52 -17.91 -15.43
CA GLY A 290 -25.65 -17.99 -16.36
C GLY A 290 -26.27 -16.65 -16.74
N THR A 291 -25.96 -15.55 -16.04
CA THR A 291 -26.42 -14.20 -16.44
C THR A 291 -25.52 -13.58 -17.51
N LYS A 292 -26.07 -12.69 -18.33
CA LYS A 292 -25.35 -12.04 -19.43
C LYS A 292 -24.82 -10.67 -19.03
N VAL A 293 -23.72 -10.26 -19.65
CA VAL A 293 -23.14 -8.92 -19.60
C VAL A 293 -22.52 -8.60 -20.96
N SER A 294 -22.67 -7.38 -21.42
CA SER A 294 -22.06 -6.88 -22.66
C SER A 294 -20.83 -6.04 -22.32
N ILE A 295 -19.70 -6.30 -22.98
CA ILE A 295 -18.50 -5.48 -22.85
C ILE A 295 -18.02 -5.01 -24.22
N TRP A 296 -17.49 -3.81 -24.33
CA TRP A 296 -16.79 -3.34 -25.52
C TRP A 296 -15.30 -3.36 -25.27
N VAL A 297 -14.56 -4.07 -26.12
CA VAL A 297 -13.11 -4.23 -25.99
C VAL A 297 -12.41 -3.69 -27.23
N ALA A 298 -11.37 -2.89 -27.02
CA ALA A 298 -10.50 -2.38 -28.08
C ALA A 298 -9.09 -2.98 -27.92
N HIS A 299 -8.59 -3.65 -28.96
CA HIS A 299 -7.18 -4.03 -29.05
C HIS A 299 -6.37 -2.83 -29.55
N LYS A 300 -5.04 -2.76 -29.23
CA LYS A 300 -4.15 -1.64 -29.60
C LYS A 300 -4.46 -1.08 -31.02
N GLY A 301 -5.04 0.14 -31.09
CA GLY A 301 -5.32 0.85 -32.32
C GLY A 301 -6.51 0.36 -33.16
N ALA A 302 -7.30 -0.61 -32.68
CA ALA A 302 -8.51 -1.10 -33.31
C ALA A 302 -9.78 -0.44 -32.73
N GLU A 303 -10.82 -0.38 -33.55
CA GLU A 303 -12.15 0.06 -33.09
C GLU A 303 -12.72 -0.90 -32.02
N PRO A 304 -13.44 -0.38 -31.01
CA PRO A 304 -14.04 -1.21 -29.97
C PRO A 304 -15.08 -2.19 -30.57
N ARG A 305 -14.96 -3.47 -30.21
CA ARG A 305 -15.94 -4.49 -30.57
C ARG A 305 -16.80 -4.90 -29.39
N ARG A 306 -18.07 -5.11 -29.61
CA ARG A 306 -19.00 -5.60 -28.59
C ARG A 306 -18.88 -7.10 -28.43
N LEU A 307 -18.88 -7.56 -27.18
CA LEU A 307 -18.90 -8.95 -26.76
C LEU A 307 -20.04 -9.17 -25.78
N ASP A 308 -21.02 -9.98 -26.13
CA ASP A 308 -22.09 -10.43 -25.23
C ASP A 308 -21.65 -11.75 -24.58
N LEU A 309 -21.26 -11.69 -23.32
CA LEU A 309 -20.67 -12.81 -22.59
C LEU A 309 -21.64 -13.31 -21.51
N THR A 310 -21.67 -14.63 -21.32
CA THR A 310 -22.44 -15.25 -20.23
C THR A 310 -21.50 -15.55 -19.07
N ARG A 311 -21.81 -14.99 -17.89
CA ARG A 311 -21.01 -15.24 -16.68
C ARG A 311 -20.97 -16.73 -16.35
N ALA A 312 -19.81 -17.25 -16.01
CA ALA A 312 -19.60 -18.62 -15.57
C ALA A 312 -18.97 -18.63 -14.17
N LEU A 313 -18.97 -19.79 -13.53
CA LEU A 313 -18.15 -19.98 -12.34
C LEU A 313 -16.67 -19.94 -12.75
N VAL A 314 -15.92 -19.01 -12.21
CA VAL A 314 -14.48 -18.82 -12.45
C VAL A 314 -13.75 -19.18 -11.17
N THR A 315 -12.80 -20.11 -11.25
CA THR A 315 -11.96 -20.53 -10.13
C THR A 315 -10.73 -19.61 -10.01
N TYR A 316 -10.42 -19.18 -8.82
CA TYR A 316 -9.19 -18.45 -8.51
C TYR A 316 -8.03 -19.46 -8.50
N GLU A 317 -7.13 -19.37 -9.48
CA GLU A 317 -6.02 -20.30 -9.61
C GLU A 317 -4.96 -20.02 -8.54
N THR A 318 -5.00 -20.78 -7.44
CA THR A 318 -4.00 -20.69 -6.35
C THR A 318 -2.87 -21.70 -6.50
N VAL A 319 -2.94 -22.60 -7.46
CA VAL A 319 -1.99 -23.69 -7.69
C VAL A 319 -1.49 -23.64 -9.13
N ILE A 320 -0.19 -23.50 -9.32
CA ILE A 320 0.48 -23.63 -10.62
C ILE A 320 1.48 -24.78 -10.49
N SER A 321 1.59 -25.63 -11.49
CA SER A 321 2.44 -26.81 -11.43
C SER A 321 3.17 -27.08 -12.73
N LYS A 322 4.37 -27.68 -12.62
CA LYS A 322 5.19 -28.09 -13.76
C LYS A 322 6.05 -29.29 -13.39
N LEU A 323 6.16 -30.24 -14.30
CA LEU A 323 7.17 -31.28 -14.19
C LEU A 323 8.50 -30.73 -14.71
N LEU A 324 9.48 -30.58 -13.82
CA LEU A 324 10.83 -30.13 -14.14
C LEU A 324 11.68 -31.31 -14.63
N ASP A 325 12.88 -30.98 -15.17
CA ASP A 325 13.88 -31.97 -15.56
C ASP A 325 14.18 -32.93 -14.39
N ASN A 326 14.68 -34.12 -14.74
CA ASN A 326 15.03 -35.19 -13.81
C ASN A 326 13.86 -35.75 -12.99
N GLY A 327 12.60 -35.51 -13.41
CA GLY A 327 11.41 -36.04 -12.75
C GLY A 327 11.09 -35.36 -11.41
N ILE A 328 11.50 -34.11 -11.25
CA ILE A 328 11.18 -33.28 -10.08
C ILE A 328 9.87 -32.53 -10.33
N GLY A 329 8.88 -32.74 -9.46
CA GLY A 329 7.65 -31.97 -9.48
C GLY A 329 7.86 -30.55 -8.90
N TYR A 330 7.23 -29.55 -9.50
CA TYR A 330 7.14 -28.20 -9.00
C TYR A 330 5.70 -27.80 -8.80
N VAL A 331 5.37 -27.31 -7.61
CA VAL A 331 4.04 -26.79 -7.28
C VAL A 331 4.22 -25.44 -6.59
N ARG A 332 3.61 -24.40 -7.18
CA ARG A 332 3.52 -23.08 -6.55
C ARG A 332 2.14 -22.90 -5.94
N LEU A 333 2.10 -22.49 -4.67
CA LEU A 333 0.90 -22.03 -3.97
C LEU A 333 0.96 -20.53 -3.83
N SER A 334 0.07 -19.79 -4.50
CA SER A 334 -0.01 -18.33 -4.40
C SER A 334 -0.89 -17.84 -3.24
N GLY A 335 -1.68 -18.73 -2.62
CA GLY A 335 -2.56 -18.48 -1.49
C GLY A 335 -3.25 -19.75 -1.02
N PHE A 336 -4.01 -19.65 0.07
CA PHE A 336 -4.77 -20.76 0.64
C PHE A 336 -6.27 -20.47 0.58
N SER A 337 -6.94 -20.85 -0.51
CA SER A 337 -8.40 -20.80 -0.72
C SER A 337 -9.05 -22.16 -0.51
N GLY A 338 -10.38 -22.23 -0.49
CA GLY A 338 -11.13 -23.46 -0.26
C GLY A 338 -10.81 -24.64 -1.21
N THR A 339 -10.13 -24.39 -2.33
CA THR A 339 -9.82 -25.41 -3.34
C THR A 339 -8.35 -25.83 -3.37
N THR A 340 -7.45 -25.10 -2.68
CA THR A 340 -5.99 -25.19 -2.82
C THR A 340 -5.45 -26.61 -2.61
N THR A 341 -5.87 -27.30 -1.55
CA THR A 341 -5.39 -28.67 -1.26
C THR A 341 -5.83 -29.65 -2.34
N ARG A 342 -7.08 -29.59 -2.77
CA ARG A 342 -7.63 -30.44 -3.85
C ARG A 342 -6.84 -30.25 -5.13
N ASP A 343 -6.60 -29.00 -5.52
CA ASP A 343 -5.94 -28.63 -6.77
C ASP A 343 -4.45 -29.01 -6.74
N MET A 344 -3.77 -28.82 -5.59
CA MET A 344 -2.40 -29.26 -5.34
C MET A 344 -2.26 -30.79 -5.50
N MET A 345 -3.12 -31.55 -4.85
CA MET A 345 -3.09 -33.01 -4.95
C MET A 345 -3.44 -33.51 -6.35
N GLY A 346 -4.31 -32.82 -7.07
CA GLY A 346 -4.58 -33.02 -8.47
C GLY A 346 -3.35 -32.86 -9.35
N ALA A 347 -2.62 -31.75 -9.14
CA ALA A 347 -1.38 -31.44 -9.86
C ALA A 347 -0.27 -32.50 -9.59
N ILE A 348 -0.08 -32.90 -8.33
CA ILE A 348 0.90 -33.92 -7.97
C ILE A 348 0.57 -35.26 -8.68
N ARG A 349 -0.70 -35.69 -8.67
CA ARG A 349 -1.13 -36.92 -9.38
C ARG A 349 -0.88 -36.82 -10.88
N ALA A 350 -1.18 -35.70 -11.52
CA ALA A 350 -0.93 -35.49 -12.94
C ALA A 350 0.57 -35.58 -13.28
N MET A 351 1.44 -34.92 -12.49
CA MET A 351 2.90 -34.99 -12.67
C MET A 351 3.44 -36.41 -12.43
N LYS A 352 2.93 -37.17 -11.45
CA LYS A 352 3.27 -38.60 -11.25
C LYS A 352 2.94 -39.41 -12.52
N GLN A 353 1.77 -39.22 -13.10
CA GLN A 353 1.37 -39.91 -14.33
C GLN A 353 2.30 -39.54 -15.50
N GLN A 354 2.65 -38.27 -15.68
CA GLN A 354 3.62 -37.83 -16.70
C GLN A 354 5.01 -38.47 -16.52
N ASN A 355 5.41 -38.71 -15.27
CA ASN A 355 6.74 -39.24 -14.94
C ASN A 355 6.75 -40.76 -14.69
N GLY A 356 5.82 -41.50 -15.27
CA GLY A 356 5.76 -42.97 -15.18
C GLY A 356 5.31 -43.53 -13.83
N GLY A 357 4.53 -42.74 -13.06
CA GLY A 357 3.86 -43.14 -11.82
C GLY A 357 4.46 -42.62 -10.53
N THR A 358 5.68 -42.09 -10.57
CA THR A 358 6.39 -41.57 -9.36
C THR A 358 7.05 -40.23 -9.63
N LEU A 359 7.38 -39.47 -8.57
CA LEU A 359 8.24 -38.31 -8.64
C LEU A 359 9.57 -38.63 -7.96
N ARG A 360 10.67 -38.05 -8.48
CA ARG A 360 11.99 -38.14 -7.83
C ARG A 360 12.19 -37.10 -6.73
N GLY A 361 11.32 -36.11 -6.65
CA GLY A 361 11.30 -35.06 -5.63
C GLY A 361 10.21 -34.05 -5.89
N LEU A 362 9.90 -33.18 -4.92
CA LEU A 362 8.91 -32.14 -5.04
C LEU A 362 9.47 -30.81 -4.49
N VAL A 363 9.36 -29.76 -5.29
CA VAL A 363 9.56 -28.37 -4.87
C VAL A 363 8.18 -27.75 -4.63
N LEU A 364 7.90 -27.40 -3.37
CA LEU A 364 6.69 -26.65 -2.98
C LEU A 364 7.05 -25.18 -2.81
N ASP A 365 6.64 -24.33 -3.74
CA ASP A 365 6.98 -22.91 -3.75
C ASP A 365 5.85 -22.08 -3.15
N MET A 366 6.13 -21.45 -2.03
CA MET A 366 5.22 -20.53 -1.33
C MET A 366 5.80 -19.11 -1.26
N ARG A 367 6.76 -18.75 -2.10
CA ARG A 367 7.28 -17.38 -2.18
C ARG A 367 6.17 -16.42 -2.61
N GLY A 368 6.09 -15.25 -1.96
CA GLY A 368 5.03 -14.28 -2.20
C GLY A 368 3.63 -14.72 -1.75
N ASN A 369 3.50 -15.82 -1.03
CA ASN A 369 2.21 -16.35 -0.55
C ASN A 369 1.87 -15.75 0.83
N PRO A 370 0.91 -14.82 0.92
CA PRO A 370 0.56 -14.14 2.18
C PRO A 370 -0.23 -15.00 3.17
N GLY A 371 -0.53 -16.24 2.80
CA GLY A 371 -1.33 -17.15 3.61
C GLY A 371 -2.74 -17.39 3.09
N GLY A 372 -3.70 -17.48 3.97
CA GLY A 372 -5.13 -17.75 3.69
C GLY A 372 -5.79 -18.62 4.74
N LEU A 373 -6.62 -19.55 4.33
CA LEU A 373 -7.39 -20.40 5.23
C LEU A 373 -6.51 -21.35 6.06
N LEU A 374 -6.63 -21.26 7.38
CA LEU A 374 -5.94 -22.18 8.33
C LEU A 374 -6.24 -23.64 8.00
N GLU A 375 -7.50 -23.97 7.74
CA GLU A 375 -7.91 -25.33 7.41
C GLU A 375 -7.17 -25.88 6.19
N GLN A 376 -6.94 -25.03 5.17
CA GLN A 376 -6.17 -25.43 4.00
C GLN A 376 -4.67 -25.61 4.31
N ALA A 377 -4.10 -24.78 5.19
CA ALA A 377 -2.72 -24.98 5.64
C ALA A 377 -2.55 -26.30 6.41
N ILE A 378 -3.54 -26.64 7.25
CA ILE A 378 -3.58 -27.94 7.96
C ILE A 378 -3.65 -29.07 6.93
N GLN A 379 -4.59 -29.04 5.98
CA GLN A 379 -4.76 -30.09 4.97
C GLN A 379 -3.56 -30.24 4.03
N VAL A 380 -2.93 -29.11 3.61
CA VAL A 380 -1.70 -29.15 2.82
C VAL A 380 -0.55 -29.77 3.61
N SER A 381 -0.41 -29.45 4.90
CA SER A 381 0.60 -30.07 5.75
C SER A 381 0.32 -31.57 5.95
N ASP A 382 -0.92 -31.91 6.26
CA ASP A 382 -1.41 -33.29 6.49
C ASP A 382 -1.16 -34.20 5.26
N ALA A 383 -1.23 -33.62 4.04
CA ALA A 383 -0.92 -34.35 2.81
C ALA A 383 0.54 -34.88 2.74
N PHE A 384 1.45 -34.42 3.59
CA PHE A 384 2.87 -34.79 3.55
C PHE A 384 3.40 -35.39 4.84
N VAL A 385 2.64 -35.39 5.95
CA VAL A 385 3.03 -35.88 7.26
C VAL A 385 2.01 -36.89 7.80
N GLU A 386 2.43 -37.92 8.52
CA GLU A 386 1.56 -39.00 9.02
C GLU A 386 1.20 -38.83 10.49
N GLU A 387 2.03 -38.16 11.28
CA GLU A 387 1.85 -38.03 12.72
C GLU A 387 2.43 -36.71 13.24
N GLY A 388 2.02 -36.35 14.42
CA GLY A 388 2.47 -35.13 15.13
C GLY A 388 1.46 -33.98 15.05
N THR A 389 1.76 -32.96 15.81
CA THR A 389 0.96 -31.74 15.82
C THR A 389 1.40 -30.85 14.64
N ILE A 390 0.45 -30.48 13.75
CA ILE A 390 0.72 -29.56 12.64
C ILE A 390 0.82 -28.12 13.17
N VAL A 391 -0.16 -27.71 13.97
CA VAL A 391 -0.24 -26.37 14.56
C VAL A 391 -1.07 -26.42 15.83
N THR A 392 -0.73 -25.58 16.81
CA THR A 392 -1.55 -25.36 18.00
C THR A 392 -2.02 -23.90 17.98
N THR A 393 -3.34 -23.67 18.08
CA THR A 393 -3.87 -22.34 18.34
C THR A 393 -3.94 -22.08 19.83
N VAL A 394 -3.51 -20.90 20.26
CA VAL A 394 -3.47 -20.52 21.69
C VAL A 394 -4.23 -19.21 21.86
N GLY A 395 -5.38 -19.29 22.55
CA GLY A 395 -6.30 -18.18 22.77
C GLY A 395 -5.96 -17.31 23.97
N VAL A 396 -6.97 -16.60 24.46
CA VAL A 396 -6.87 -15.56 25.49
C VAL A 396 -5.92 -15.92 26.64
N ASN A 397 -4.97 -15.05 26.92
CA ASN A 397 -3.97 -15.20 27.99
C ASN A 397 -3.16 -16.51 27.94
N GLY A 398 -3.06 -17.17 26.78
CA GLY A 398 -2.29 -18.42 26.62
C GLY A 398 -2.93 -19.65 27.25
N THR A 399 -4.17 -19.58 27.70
CA THR A 399 -4.85 -20.65 28.49
C THR A 399 -5.62 -21.65 27.64
N LEU A 400 -6.25 -21.21 26.55
CA LEU A 400 -6.98 -22.08 25.62
C LEU A 400 -6.04 -22.59 24.53
N ARG A 401 -5.80 -23.90 24.49
CA ARG A 401 -4.91 -24.53 23.50
C ARG A 401 -5.66 -25.58 22.67
N GLU A 402 -5.63 -25.44 21.36
CA GLU A 402 -6.22 -26.39 20.43
C GLU A 402 -5.16 -26.94 19.45
N PRO A 403 -4.60 -28.12 19.66
CA PRO A 403 -3.72 -28.75 18.70
C PRO A 403 -4.49 -29.35 17.50
N LYS A 404 -3.95 -29.19 16.32
CA LYS A 404 -4.42 -29.86 15.08
C LYS A 404 -3.37 -30.90 14.73
N LEU A 405 -3.80 -32.17 14.69
CA LEU A 405 -2.91 -33.32 14.49
C LEU A 405 -2.92 -33.77 13.03
N ALA A 406 -1.78 -34.29 12.59
CA ALA A 406 -1.68 -34.99 11.32
C ALA A 406 -2.41 -36.35 11.37
N ARG A 407 -2.85 -36.81 10.19
CA ARG A 407 -3.53 -38.11 9.99
C ARG A 407 -2.68 -39.00 9.09
N ALA A 408 -2.58 -40.27 9.45
CA ALA A 408 -1.77 -41.23 8.69
C ALA A 408 -2.29 -41.55 7.28
N ASP A 409 -3.56 -41.23 7.00
CA ASP A 409 -4.21 -41.69 5.77
C ASP A 409 -3.82 -40.85 4.55
N GLY A 410 -3.08 -41.44 3.58
CA GLY A 410 -2.86 -40.87 2.25
C GLY A 410 -1.73 -39.86 2.13
N ALA A 411 -0.82 -39.78 3.10
CA ALA A 411 0.33 -38.86 3.05
C ALA A 411 1.34 -39.23 1.94
N GLU A 412 1.75 -38.22 1.16
CA GLU A 412 2.75 -38.31 0.09
C GLU A 412 4.16 -38.30 0.65
N ARG A 413 4.73 -39.47 0.97
CA ARG A 413 6.06 -39.59 1.62
C ARG A 413 7.15 -40.21 0.73
N GLU A 414 6.82 -40.66 -0.44
CA GLU A 414 7.70 -41.47 -1.30
C GLU A 414 8.88 -40.67 -1.90
N PHE A 415 8.86 -39.35 -1.83
CA PHE A 415 9.88 -38.51 -2.47
C PHE A 415 10.43 -37.44 -1.50
N PRO A 416 11.68 -36.99 -1.70
CA PRO A 416 12.26 -35.87 -0.97
C PRO A 416 11.55 -34.56 -1.33
N MET A 417 11.51 -33.61 -0.37
CA MET A 417 10.85 -32.33 -0.56
C MET A 417 11.76 -31.13 -0.23
N ALA A 418 11.61 -30.08 -1.01
CA ALA A 418 12.10 -28.74 -0.69
C ALA A 418 10.92 -27.77 -0.66
N VAL A 419 10.88 -26.88 0.31
CA VAL A 419 9.88 -25.82 0.42
C VAL A 419 10.57 -24.48 0.24
N LEU A 420 10.16 -23.71 -0.78
CA LEU A 420 10.65 -22.38 -1.05
C LEU A 420 9.78 -21.34 -0.32
N ILE A 421 10.42 -20.46 0.44
CA ILE A 421 9.80 -19.34 1.15
C ILE A 421 10.53 -18.01 0.88
N SER A 422 9.81 -16.90 1.01
CA SER A 422 10.35 -15.54 0.96
C SER A 422 9.92 -14.73 2.18
N SER A 423 10.40 -13.50 2.31
CA SER A 423 9.94 -12.56 3.35
C SER A 423 8.45 -12.22 3.29
N GLU A 424 7.80 -12.49 2.17
CA GLU A 424 6.37 -12.29 1.94
C GLU A 424 5.53 -13.54 2.24
N SER A 425 6.18 -14.69 2.47
CA SER A 425 5.51 -15.90 2.94
C SER A 425 5.02 -15.70 4.37
N ALA A 426 3.70 -15.65 4.58
CA ALA A 426 3.11 -15.27 5.86
C ALA A 426 2.01 -16.21 6.33
N SER A 427 1.71 -16.23 7.64
CA SER A 427 0.53 -16.87 8.24
C SER A 427 0.38 -18.36 7.87
N ALA A 428 -0.61 -18.76 7.07
CA ALA A 428 -0.84 -20.14 6.62
C ALA A 428 0.39 -20.75 5.93
N SER A 429 1.15 -19.98 5.15
CA SER A 429 2.42 -20.41 4.55
C SER A 429 3.46 -20.76 5.62
N GLU A 430 3.48 -19.98 6.70
CA GLU A 430 4.40 -20.22 7.82
C GLU A 430 4.01 -21.45 8.65
N ILE A 431 2.71 -21.72 8.74
CA ILE A 431 2.20 -22.96 9.35
C ILE A 431 2.69 -24.17 8.54
N VAL A 432 2.52 -24.16 7.22
CA VAL A 432 2.97 -25.28 6.36
C VAL A 432 4.47 -25.44 6.43
N ALA A 433 5.24 -24.36 6.24
CA ALA A 433 6.71 -24.43 6.29
C ALA A 433 7.20 -24.87 7.67
N GLY A 434 6.62 -24.35 8.75
CA GLY A 434 6.96 -24.72 10.12
C GLY A 434 6.61 -26.16 10.48
N ALA A 435 5.44 -26.65 10.05
CA ALA A 435 5.04 -28.03 10.25
C ALA A 435 5.99 -28.99 9.52
N LEU A 436 6.23 -28.79 8.21
CA LEU A 436 7.10 -29.66 7.42
C LEU A 436 8.56 -29.63 7.89
N LYS A 437 9.05 -28.46 8.38
CA LYS A 437 10.39 -28.32 8.98
C LYS A 437 10.49 -29.09 10.29
N ASN A 438 9.59 -28.79 11.24
CA ASN A 438 9.72 -29.26 12.62
C ASN A 438 9.34 -30.75 12.76
N LEU A 439 8.52 -31.29 11.84
CA LEU A 439 8.26 -32.72 11.71
C LEU A 439 9.27 -33.47 10.81
N ASN A 440 10.37 -32.81 10.45
CA ASN A 440 11.49 -33.37 9.65
C ASN A 440 11.07 -33.89 8.25
N ARG A 441 10.04 -33.33 7.64
CA ARG A 441 9.55 -33.76 6.33
C ARG A 441 10.21 -33.09 5.12
N ALA A 442 10.56 -31.81 5.22
CA ALA A 442 11.09 -31.05 4.09
C ALA A 442 12.20 -30.09 4.49
N VAL A 443 13.16 -29.87 3.59
CA VAL A 443 14.17 -28.82 3.71
C VAL A 443 13.55 -27.49 3.31
N ILE A 444 13.69 -26.49 4.17
CA ILE A 444 13.18 -25.13 3.90
C ILE A 444 14.29 -24.31 3.26
N VAL A 445 14.01 -23.73 2.10
CA VAL A 445 14.98 -22.99 1.27
C VAL A 445 14.44 -21.59 0.97
N GLY A 446 15.30 -20.58 0.84
CA GLY A 446 14.95 -19.24 0.45
C GLY A 446 15.28 -18.18 1.49
N ARG A 447 14.35 -17.28 1.80
CA ARG A 447 14.54 -16.21 2.79
C ARG A 447 13.63 -16.42 3.99
N GLN A 448 14.05 -15.89 5.16
CA GLN A 448 13.23 -15.89 6.36
C GLN A 448 11.85 -15.28 6.10
N SER A 449 10.77 -15.95 6.56
CA SER A 449 9.40 -15.56 6.31
C SER A 449 8.94 -14.36 7.12
N PHE A 450 7.72 -13.89 6.93
CA PHE A 450 7.20 -12.62 7.44
C PHE A 450 7.11 -12.53 8.96
N GLY A 451 6.66 -13.57 9.64
CA GLY A 451 6.55 -13.63 11.10
C GLY A 451 5.17 -13.34 11.67
N LYS A 452 4.10 -13.60 10.90
CA LYS A 452 2.73 -13.40 11.38
C LYS A 452 2.19 -14.62 12.07
N GLY A 453 2.20 -14.60 13.41
CA GLY A 453 1.67 -15.67 14.26
C GLY A 453 0.26 -15.44 14.81
N SER A 454 -0.40 -14.34 14.47
CA SER A 454 -1.72 -13.98 14.98
C SER A 454 -2.87 -14.62 14.19
N VAL A 455 -3.95 -14.99 14.90
CA VAL A 455 -5.18 -15.60 14.37
C VAL A 455 -6.32 -14.61 14.45
N GLN A 456 -6.97 -14.34 13.30
CA GLN A 456 -8.16 -13.50 13.25
C GLN A 456 -9.40 -14.33 12.95
N VAL A 457 -10.52 -13.94 13.58
CA VAL A 457 -11.86 -14.46 13.30
C VAL A 457 -12.72 -13.31 12.78
N LEU A 458 -13.67 -13.67 11.90
CA LEU A 458 -14.65 -12.75 11.35
C LEU A 458 -15.96 -12.88 12.11
N TYR A 459 -16.46 -11.74 12.58
CA TYR A 459 -17.78 -11.62 13.19
C TYR A 459 -18.68 -10.84 12.24
N ASP A 460 -19.66 -11.51 11.64
CA ASP A 460 -20.55 -10.94 10.64
C ASP A 460 -21.54 -9.95 11.28
N PHE A 461 -21.63 -8.77 10.71
CA PHE A 461 -22.63 -7.77 11.04
C PHE A 461 -23.53 -7.54 9.83
N LYS A 462 -24.79 -7.88 9.95
CA LYS A 462 -25.80 -7.62 8.92
C LYS A 462 -26.58 -6.38 9.27
N ASP A 463 -26.57 -5.44 8.34
CA ASP A 463 -27.45 -4.27 8.42
C ASP A 463 -28.90 -4.70 8.18
N ARG A 464 -29.81 -4.23 9.03
CA ARG A 464 -31.23 -4.62 8.97
C ARG A 464 -31.99 -3.91 7.87
N ASP A 465 -31.58 -2.68 7.55
CA ASP A 465 -32.30 -1.79 6.65
C ASP A 465 -31.86 -1.99 5.20
N THR A 466 -30.55 -2.10 4.97
CA THR A 466 -29.98 -2.31 3.63
C THR A 466 -29.75 -3.78 3.27
N GLY A 467 -29.64 -4.66 4.26
CA GLY A 467 -29.24 -6.06 4.09
C GLY A 467 -27.76 -6.25 3.79
N ASP A 468 -26.96 -5.19 3.78
CA ASP A 468 -25.52 -5.25 3.55
C ASP A 468 -24.82 -5.95 4.71
N GLU A 469 -23.73 -6.68 4.40
CA GLU A 469 -22.97 -7.44 5.38
C GLU A 469 -21.55 -6.85 5.49
N SER A 470 -21.22 -6.33 6.67
CA SER A 470 -19.86 -5.99 7.08
C SER A 470 -19.32 -7.06 8.04
N ALA A 471 -18.04 -7.05 8.35
CA ALA A 471 -17.49 -7.98 9.33
C ALA A 471 -16.39 -7.36 10.18
N LEU A 472 -16.41 -7.64 11.48
CA LEU A 472 -15.30 -7.37 12.37
C LEU A 472 -14.29 -8.51 12.24
N LYS A 473 -13.09 -8.20 11.78
CA LYS A 473 -11.92 -9.07 11.82
C LYS A 473 -11.17 -8.78 13.11
N LEU A 474 -11.18 -9.72 14.05
CA LEU A 474 -10.63 -9.54 15.40
C LEU A 474 -9.59 -10.59 15.70
N THR A 475 -8.44 -10.21 16.27
CA THR A 475 -7.39 -11.13 16.71
C THR A 475 -7.80 -11.81 18.02
N ILE A 476 -7.92 -13.15 17.98
CA ILE A 476 -8.42 -13.94 19.10
C ILE A 476 -7.42 -14.97 19.64
N ALA A 477 -6.35 -15.27 18.88
CA ALA A 477 -5.39 -16.30 19.25
C ALA A 477 -4.04 -16.07 18.56
N GLN A 478 -3.03 -16.89 18.91
CA GLN A 478 -1.74 -17.00 18.20
C GLN A 478 -1.51 -18.46 17.77
N TYR A 479 -0.64 -18.64 16.76
CA TYR A 479 -0.19 -19.95 16.29
C TYR A 479 1.12 -20.36 16.93
N LEU A 480 1.23 -21.65 17.27
CA LEU A 480 2.48 -22.32 17.58
C LEU A 480 2.68 -23.47 16.59
N THR A 481 3.85 -23.55 16.00
CA THR A 481 4.28 -24.68 15.16
C THR A 481 4.73 -25.86 16.03
N PRO A 482 4.95 -27.08 15.49
CA PRO A 482 5.37 -28.25 16.27
C PRO A 482 6.53 -27.95 17.19
N GLY A 483 6.43 -28.42 18.44
CA GLY A 483 7.37 -28.11 19.51
C GLY A 483 7.08 -26.81 20.24
N ASP A 484 5.85 -26.27 20.10
CA ASP A 484 5.41 -25.03 20.72
C ASP A 484 6.24 -23.79 20.30
N VAL A 485 6.72 -23.81 19.05
CA VAL A 485 7.55 -22.73 18.52
C VAL A 485 6.68 -21.62 17.95
N SER A 486 6.77 -20.42 18.53
CA SER A 486 6.07 -19.24 18.04
C SER A 486 6.72 -18.69 16.77
N ILE A 487 5.90 -18.38 15.77
CA ILE A 487 6.33 -17.71 14.53
C ILE A 487 6.20 -16.18 14.62
N GLN A 488 5.52 -15.66 15.65
CA GLN A 488 5.29 -14.22 15.80
C GLN A 488 6.61 -13.46 15.85
N GLU A 489 6.75 -12.38 15.09
CA GLU A 489 7.95 -11.55 14.87
C GLU A 489 9.11 -12.27 14.13
N VAL A 490 9.33 -13.54 14.42
CA VAL A 490 10.51 -14.29 13.90
C VAL A 490 10.23 -14.92 12.54
N GLY A 491 9.04 -15.47 12.33
CA GLY A 491 8.73 -16.26 11.13
C GLY A 491 9.47 -17.60 11.10
N ILE A 492 9.58 -18.18 9.92
CA ILE A 492 10.29 -19.43 9.66
C ILE A 492 11.67 -19.10 9.09
N VAL A 493 12.72 -19.44 9.82
CA VAL A 493 14.10 -19.34 9.34
C VAL A 493 14.36 -20.52 8.39
N PRO A 494 14.84 -20.32 7.15
CA PRO A 494 15.14 -21.42 6.24
C PRO A 494 16.32 -22.25 6.74
N ASP A 495 16.41 -23.49 6.27
CA ASP A 495 17.58 -24.34 6.50
C ASP A 495 18.75 -23.92 5.61
N ILE A 496 18.42 -23.61 4.35
CA ILE A 496 19.36 -23.10 3.36
C ILE A 496 18.85 -21.71 2.93
N GLU A 497 19.55 -20.68 3.39
CA GLU A 497 19.23 -19.32 3.00
C GLU A 497 19.87 -18.99 1.66
N LEU A 498 19.05 -18.58 0.69
CA LEU A 498 19.47 -18.11 -0.63
C LEU A 498 19.36 -16.59 -0.69
N VAL A 499 20.50 -15.90 -0.73
CA VAL A 499 20.57 -14.45 -0.74
C VAL A 499 20.94 -13.99 -2.17
N PRO A 500 20.05 -13.30 -2.89
CA PRO A 500 20.42 -12.74 -4.18
C PRO A 500 21.46 -11.63 -3.97
N ALA A 501 22.50 -11.64 -4.78
CA ALA A 501 23.55 -10.63 -4.81
C ALA A 501 23.48 -9.90 -6.14
N ARG A 502 23.55 -8.57 -6.09
CA ARG A 502 23.63 -7.71 -7.28
C ARG A 502 24.97 -6.99 -7.27
N ILE A 503 25.71 -7.07 -8.40
CA ILE A 503 27.03 -6.47 -8.51
C ILE A 503 27.06 -5.62 -9.79
N VAL A 504 26.63 -4.37 -9.68
CA VAL A 504 26.72 -3.36 -10.74
C VAL A 504 27.55 -2.19 -10.22
N LYS A 505 28.23 -1.49 -11.15
CA LYS A 505 29.20 -0.45 -10.80
C LYS A 505 28.66 0.63 -9.87
N ASP A 506 27.39 0.99 -10.06
CA ASP A 506 26.74 2.09 -9.31
C ASP A 506 25.97 1.60 -8.07
N ARG A 507 25.77 0.28 -7.94
CA ARG A 507 25.07 -0.32 -6.81
C ARG A 507 25.55 -1.74 -6.54
N ILE A 508 26.08 -1.98 -5.37
CA ILE A 508 26.42 -3.31 -4.89
C ILE A 508 25.43 -3.65 -3.76
N ASP A 509 24.69 -4.75 -3.91
CA ASP A 509 23.82 -5.35 -2.90
C ASP A 509 24.32 -6.79 -2.69
N LEU A 510 25.40 -6.96 -1.94
CA LEU A 510 26.08 -8.23 -1.81
C LEU A 510 26.10 -8.76 -0.36
N PHE A 511 26.28 -7.88 0.61
CA PHE A 511 26.50 -8.26 2.01
C PHE A 511 25.40 -7.79 2.95
N ALA A 512 24.79 -6.65 2.66
CA ALA A 512 23.73 -6.03 3.43
C ALA A 512 22.49 -5.82 2.54
N PRO A 513 21.81 -6.91 2.14
CA PRO A 513 20.65 -6.79 1.28
C PRO A 513 19.60 -5.87 1.92
N PRO A 514 18.78 -5.18 1.12
CA PRO A 514 17.74 -4.30 1.60
C PRO A 514 16.89 -4.95 2.71
N LYS A 515 16.49 -4.14 3.69
CA LYS A 515 15.61 -4.61 4.76
C LYS A 515 14.22 -4.82 4.17
N THR A 516 13.69 -6.03 4.29
CA THR A 516 12.30 -6.32 3.94
C THR A 516 11.39 -6.02 5.11
N PHE A 517 10.22 -5.45 4.83
CA PHE A 517 9.19 -5.20 5.83
C PHE A 517 8.66 -6.51 6.40
N ARG A 518 8.52 -6.60 7.72
CA ARG A 518 8.11 -7.81 8.43
C ARG A 518 7.11 -7.50 9.54
N GLU A 519 6.52 -8.51 10.14
CA GLU A 519 5.58 -8.39 11.26
C GLU A 519 6.14 -7.53 12.41
N ALA A 520 7.42 -7.71 12.75
CA ALA A 520 8.10 -6.95 13.81
C ALA A 520 8.23 -5.43 13.51
N ASP A 521 8.01 -5.02 12.27
CA ASP A 521 8.08 -3.60 11.88
C ASP A 521 6.73 -2.87 12.00
N TYR A 522 5.63 -3.58 12.30
CA TYR A 522 4.36 -2.95 12.63
C TYR A 522 4.36 -2.35 14.04
N ASP A 523 3.71 -1.21 14.18
CA ASP A 523 3.34 -0.73 15.52
C ASP A 523 2.30 -1.65 16.15
N LYS A 524 2.34 -1.75 17.47
CA LYS A 524 1.36 -2.54 18.24
C LYS A 524 1.32 -4.03 17.82
N HIS A 525 2.34 -4.57 17.12
CA HIS A 525 2.41 -6.01 16.86
C HIS A 525 2.47 -6.79 18.18
N PHE A 526 2.13 -8.09 18.13
CA PHE A 526 2.26 -8.96 19.29
C PHE A 526 3.70 -9.41 19.45
N PHE A 527 4.13 -9.60 20.70
CA PHE A 527 5.43 -10.15 21.00
C PHE A 527 5.46 -11.67 20.86
N ASN A 528 6.67 -12.20 20.62
CA ASN A 528 6.90 -13.62 20.48
C ASN A 528 6.55 -14.38 21.76
N GLY A 529 5.83 -15.50 21.64
CA GLY A 529 5.55 -16.43 22.74
C GLY A 529 4.69 -15.89 23.88
N PHE A 530 3.80 -14.93 23.60
CA PHE A 530 2.95 -14.27 24.61
C PHE A 530 3.75 -13.48 25.66
N ALA A 531 4.94 -13.00 25.29
CA ALA A 531 5.74 -12.12 26.14
C ALA A 531 4.93 -10.84 26.49
N ARG A 532 5.07 -10.38 27.73
CA ARG A 532 4.37 -9.19 28.24
C ARG A 532 5.19 -7.91 28.05
N ASP A 533 6.49 -8.05 27.85
CA ASP A 533 7.42 -6.96 27.69
C ASP A 533 8.54 -7.32 26.70
N GLU A 534 9.33 -6.32 26.31
CA GLU A 534 10.42 -6.47 25.35
C GLU A 534 11.56 -7.40 25.84
N GLU A 535 11.81 -7.45 27.15
CA GLU A 535 12.85 -8.28 27.71
C GLU A 535 12.48 -9.76 27.58
N GLN A 536 11.22 -10.11 27.94
CA GLN A 536 10.70 -11.47 27.74
C GLN A 536 10.61 -11.84 26.27
N ALA A 537 10.20 -10.88 25.42
CA ALA A 537 10.16 -11.06 23.96
C ALA A 537 11.55 -11.35 23.40
N LYS A 538 12.57 -10.61 23.83
CA LYS A 538 13.96 -10.81 23.42
C LYS A 538 14.46 -12.20 23.84
N ALA A 539 14.22 -12.60 25.08
CA ALA A 539 14.58 -13.95 25.54
C ALA A 539 13.83 -15.04 24.76
N GLY A 540 12.57 -14.82 24.41
CA GLY A 540 11.79 -15.71 23.54
C GLY A 540 12.37 -15.80 22.12
N ARG A 541 12.69 -14.67 21.50
CA ARG A 541 13.33 -14.61 20.17
C ARG A 541 14.68 -15.33 20.16
N GLU A 542 15.52 -15.12 21.16
CA GLU A 542 16.82 -15.79 21.27
C GLU A 542 16.72 -17.32 21.34
N ARG A 543 15.67 -17.84 22.01
CA ARG A 543 15.38 -19.29 22.02
C ARG A 543 14.94 -19.83 20.66
N VAL A 544 14.23 -19.03 19.88
CA VAL A 544 13.64 -19.40 18.58
C VAL A 544 14.55 -19.03 17.41
N GLN A 545 15.47 -18.09 17.59
CA GLN A 545 16.42 -17.65 16.55
C GLN A 545 17.39 -18.77 16.17
N GLN A 546 16.91 -19.69 15.37
CA GLN A 546 17.77 -20.62 14.65
C GLN A 546 18.43 -19.83 13.50
N LYS A 547 19.76 -19.90 13.44
CA LYS A 547 20.47 -19.44 12.24
C LYS A 547 20.22 -20.46 11.12
N PRO A 548 20.21 -20.04 9.86
CA PRO A 548 20.24 -20.99 8.74
C PRO A 548 21.42 -21.97 8.91
N ALA A 549 21.22 -23.24 8.58
CA ALA A 549 22.30 -24.21 8.61
C ALA A 549 23.38 -23.85 7.56
N GLU A 550 22.92 -23.32 6.41
CA GLU A 550 23.76 -22.89 5.31
C GLU A 550 23.23 -21.57 4.73
N THR A 551 24.12 -20.65 4.41
CA THR A 551 23.79 -19.43 3.65
C THR A 551 24.56 -19.42 2.35
N LEU A 552 23.90 -19.27 1.23
CA LEU A 552 24.47 -19.17 -0.09
C LEU A 552 24.06 -17.85 -0.74
N ARG A 553 25.03 -17.03 -1.12
CA ARG A 553 24.81 -15.84 -1.96
C ARG A 553 24.98 -16.24 -3.41
N PHE A 554 24.04 -15.84 -4.26
CA PHE A 554 24.10 -16.10 -5.68
C PHE A 554 23.99 -14.79 -6.47
N VAL A 555 24.74 -14.68 -7.56
CA VAL A 555 24.69 -13.50 -8.42
C VAL A 555 23.42 -13.56 -9.26
N LYS A 556 22.52 -12.59 -9.05
CA LYS A 556 21.33 -12.41 -9.84
C LYS A 556 21.68 -11.51 -11.02
N ASP A 557 21.60 -12.04 -12.23
CA ASP A 557 21.73 -11.25 -13.44
C ASP A 557 20.51 -10.34 -13.60
N GLU A 558 20.74 -9.05 -13.68
CA GLU A 558 19.68 -8.07 -13.89
C GLU A 558 19.18 -8.16 -15.33
N THR A 559 17.91 -8.43 -15.52
CA THR A 559 17.28 -8.40 -16.84
C THR A 559 17.26 -6.96 -17.39
N ALA A 560 17.16 -6.80 -18.71
CA ALA A 560 17.08 -5.47 -19.34
C ALA A 560 15.87 -4.66 -18.80
N LYS A 561 14.78 -5.34 -18.49
CA LYS A 561 13.56 -4.77 -17.92
C LYS A 561 13.74 -4.36 -16.46
N GLU A 562 14.30 -5.23 -15.61
CA GLU A 562 14.62 -4.89 -14.23
C GLU A 562 15.55 -3.68 -14.16
N ARG A 563 16.53 -3.58 -15.05
CA ARG A 563 17.41 -2.42 -15.17
C ARG A 563 16.61 -1.17 -15.51
N LYS A 564 15.74 -1.25 -16.52
CA LYS A 564 14.90 -0.12 -16.93
C LYS A 564 13.94 0.31 -15.81
N ASN A 565 13.28 -0.64 -15.14
CA ASN A 565 12.40 -0.36 -14.02
C ASN A 565 13.16 0.26 -12.85
N ARG A 566 14.34 -0.23 -12.54
CA ARG A 566 15.20 0.39 -11.53
C ARG A 566 15.55 1.84 -11.89
N GLU A 567 15.93 2.09 -13.15
CA GLU A 567 16.24 3.45 -13.63
C GLU A 567 15.03 4.38 -13.57
N LEU A 568 13.83 3.87 -13.87
CA LEU A 568 12.56 4.61 -13.73
C LEU A 568 12.27 4.94 -12.25
N ILE A 569 12.39 3.95 -11.36
CA ILE A 569 12.19 4.12 -9.92
C ILE A 569 13.21 5.12 -9.36
N GLU A 570 14.48 5.00 -9.74
CA GLU A 570 15.52 5.93 -9.35
C GLU A 570 15.29 7.35 -9.91
N ALA A 571 14.58 7.48 -11.02
CA ALA A 571 14.13 8.75 -11.57
C ALA A 571 12.85 9.29 -10.91
N GLY A 572 12.28 8.58 -9.91
CA GLY A 572 11.00 8.91 -9.28
C GLY A 572 9.79 8.64 -10.17
N GLN A 573 9.96 7.82 -11.20
CA GLN A 573 8.90 7.41 -12.13
C GLN A 573 8.35 6.04 -11.74
N ALA A 574 7.08 5.78 -12.08
CA ALA A 574 6.51 4.45 -11.89
C ALA A 574 7.26 3.42 -12.76
N PRO A 575 7.56 2.23 -12.25
CA PRO A 575 8.14 1.15 -13.06
C PRO A 575 7.20 0.80 -14.21
N GLU A 576 7.77 0.31 -15.31
CA GLU A 576 6.94 -0.31 -16.34
C GLU A 576 6.27 -1.54 -15.76
N ASP A 577 4.96 -1.61 -15.95
CA ASP A 577 4.17 -2.75 -15.48
C ASP A 577 4.72 -4.09 -16.02
N ASP A 578 4.54 -5.17 -15.26
CA ASP A 578 4.92 -6.55 -15.62
C ASP A 578 4.11 -7.10 -16.81
N ASP A 579 4.06 -6.35 -17.94
CA ASP A 579 3.30 -6.76 -19.12
C ASP A 579 3.95 -7.91 -19.89
N ASP A 580 5.25 -8.10 -19.77
CA ASP A 580 6.00 -9.19 -20.37
C ASP A 580 6.54 -10.13 -19.26
N ASP A 581 5.64 -10.81 -18.55
CA ASP A 581 6.00 -11.98 -17.76
C ASP A 581 6.60 -13.01 -18.75
N PRO A 582 7.89 -13.33 -18.65
CA PRO A 582 8.53 -14.32 -19.51
C PRO A 582 8.09 -15.75 -19.18
N SER A 583 6.98 -15.92 -18.44
CA SER A 583 6.44 -17.23 -18.15
C SER A 583 6.16 -17.97 -19.46
N ASP A 584 6.61 -19.20 -19.54
CA ASP A 584 6.24 -20.09 -20.63
C ASP A 584 4.70 -20.32 -20.64
N GLU A 585 4.21 -21.11 -21.59
CA GLU A 585 2.77 -21.41 -21.72
C GLU A 585 2.14 -21.94 -20.41
N ASP A 586 2.96 -22.47 -19.49
CA ASP A 586 2.54 -23.03 -18.20
C ASP A 586 2.54 -22.01 -17.06
N GLY A 587 2.99 -20.75 -17.29
CA GLY A 587 3.03 -19.68 -16.30
C GLY A 587 4.13 -19.83 -15.23
N VAL A 588 5.17 -20.64 -15.50
CA VAL A 588 6.30 -20.87 -14.59
C VAL A 588 7.60 -20.35 -15.18
N VAL A 589 8.17 -19.32 -14.55
CA VAL A 589 9.57 -18.92 -14.80
C VAL A 589 10.47 -19.73 -13.89
N VAL A 590 11.33 -20.56 -14.47
CA VAL A 590 12.32 -21.32 -13.71
C VAL A 590 13.51 -20.41 -13.41
N ASP A 591 13.56 -19.93 -12.17
CA ASP A 591 14.64 -19.06 -11.66
C ASP A 591 15.74 -19.88 -10.94
N TYR A 592 16.81 -19.18 -10.55
CA TYR A 592 17.93 -19.78 -9.83
C TYR A 592 17.50 -20.57 -8.58
N GLN A 593 16.52 -20.09 -7.82
CA GLN A 593 16.11 -20.76 -6.58
C GLN A 593 15.35 -22.06 -6.87
N ILE A 594 14.53 -22.08 -7.94
CA ILE A 594 13.86 -23.30 -8.41
C ILE A 594 14.90 -24.31 -8.92
N GLU A 595 15.85 -23.85 -9.76
CA GLU A 595 16.95 -24.70 -10.24
C GLU A 595 17.81 -25.26 -9.10
N PHE A 596 18.13 -24.43 -8.12
CA PHE A 596 18.87 -24.87 -6.92
C PHE A 596 18.11 -25.98 -6.18
N CYS A 597 16.81 -25.82 -5.95
CA CYS A 597 15.98 -26.84 -5.28
C CYS A 597 15.88 -28.12 -6.11
N ARG A 598 15.65 -28.01 -7.42
CA ARG A 598 15.63 -29.15 -8.34
C ARG A 598 16.93 -29.95 -8.26
N ASP A 599 18.08 -29.29 -8.40
CA ASP A 599 19.38 -29.92 -8.42
C ASP A 599 19.75 -30.50 -7.05
N MET A 600 19.38 -29.78 -5.96
CA MET A 600 19.55 -30.28 -4.60
C MET A 600 18.80 -31.60 -4.38
N LEU A 601 17.54 -31.70 -4.82
CA LEU A 601 16.71 -32.90 -4.68
C LEU A 601 17.26 -34.08 -5.49
N VAL A 602 17.96 -33.83 -6.57
CA VAL A 602 18.65 -34.86 -7.36
C VAL A 602 19.83 -35.47 -6.58
N HIS A 603 20.56 -34.63 -5.81
CA HIS A 603 21.75 -35.03 -5.05
C HIS A 603 21.42 -35.52 -3.63
N ALA A 604 20.30 -35.09 -3.07
CA ALA A 604 19.85 -35.35 -1.71
C ALA A 604 18.45 -35.98 -1.74
N ASN A 605 18.40 -37.32 -1.85
CA ASN A 605 17.17 -38.07 -2.09
C ASN A 605 16.50 -38.63 -0.82
N ALA A 606 17.02 -38.34 0.38
CA ALA A 606 16.39 -38.74 1.62
C ALA A 606 15.06 -38.00 1.82
N THR A 607 14.04 -38.71 2.35
CA THR A 607 12.73 -38.14 2.66
C THR A 607 12.68 -37.48 4.03
N ASP A 608 13.61 -37.82 4.93
CA ASP A 608 13.84 -37.17 6.22
C ASP A 608 14.72 -35.92 6.02
N ARG A 609 14.27 -34.79 6.54
CA ARG A 609 14.93 -33.47 6.35
C ARG A 609 16.37 -33.46 6.86
N ARG A 610 16.66 -34.08 8.01
CA ARG A 610 18.02 -34.06 8.60
C ARG A 610 19.02 -34.85 7.75
N GLN A 611 18.59 -36.01 7.26
CA GLN A 611 19.39 -36.83 6.35
C GLN A 611 19.54 -36.11 4.99
N GLN A 612 18.48 -35.50 4.48
CA GLN A 612 18.51 -34.73 3.25
C GLN A 612 19.51 -33.57 3.32
N LEU A 613 19.54 -32.81 4.42
CA LEU A 613 20.52 -31.72 4.64
C LEU A 613 21.96 -32.25 4.67
N GLN A 614 22.20 -33.42 5.30
CA GLN A 614 23.56 -34.03 5.28
C GLN A 614 23.98 -34.43 3.87
N GLN A 615 23.08 -35.03 3.09
CA GLN A 615 23.32 -35.38 1.68
C GLN A 615 23.51 -34.14 0.79
N ALA A 616 22.78 -33.04 1.05
CA ALA A 616 22.87 -31.81 0.28
C ALA A 616 24.17 -31.04 0.49
N LYS A 617 24.86 -31.24 1.61
CA LYS A 617 26.03 -30.43 2.01
C LYS A 617 27.10 -30.31 0.92
N PRO A 618 27.59 -31.39 0.28
CA PRO A 618 28.61 -31.29 -0.78
C PRO A 618 28.12 -30.49 -1.99
N PHE A 619 26.87 -30.65 -2.36
CA PHE A 619 26.25 -29.87 -3.43
C PHE A 619 26.19 -28.37 -3.10
N VAL A 620 25.76 -28.02 -1.88
CA VAL A 620 25.69 -26.63 -1.41
C VAL A 620 27.08 -26.00 -1.38
N GLU A 621 28.11 -26.71 -0.91
CA GLU A 621 29.50 -26.26 -0.91
C GLU A 621 30.03 -26.03 -2.33
N GLN A 622 29.73 -26.92 -3.27
CA GLN A 622 30.11 -26.77 -4.66
C GLN A 622 29.44 -25.54 -5.29
N ARG A 623 28.13 -25.38 -5.07
CA ARG A 623 27.38 -24.19 -5.57
C ARG A 623 27.90 -22.90 -4.95
N ARG A 624 28.20 -22.90 -3.64
CA ARG A 624 28.78 -21.75 -2.95
C ARG A 624 30.13 -21.34 -3.58
N ALA A 625 31.00 -22.30 -3.83
CA ALA A 625 32.28 -22.03 -4.45
C ALA A 625 32.12 -21.43 -5.87
N ALA A 626 31.20 -21.96 -6.67
CA ALA A 626 30.92 -21.44 -8.00
C ALA A 626 30.38 -19.98 -7.97
N GLU A 627 29.47 -19.69 -7.05
CA GLU A 627 28.92 -18.32 -6.91
C GLU A 627 29.96 -17.34 -6.36
N LEU A 628 30.78 -17.75 -5.39
CA LEU A 628 31.90 -16.93 -4.90
C LEU A 628 32.90 -16.58 -5.99
N GLU A 629 33.13 -17.51 -6.91
CA GLU A 629 34.00 -17.25 -8.08
C GLU A 629 33.37 -16.26 -9.05
N LYS A 630 32.05 -16.28 -9.27
CA LYS A 630 31.34 -15.25 -10.03
C LYS A 630 31.46 -13.88 -9.37
N VAL A 631 31.23 -13.80 -8.06
CA VAL A 631 31.44 -12.57 -7.26
C VAL A 631 32.86 -12.04 -7.42
N ARG A 632 33.87 -12.90 -7.24
CA ARG A 632 35.28 -12.54 -7.38
C ARG A 632 35.57 -11.93 -8.75
N LYS A 633 35.15 -12.61 -9.84
CA LYS A 633 35.34 -12.12 -11.22
C LYS A 633 34.64 -10.79 -11.48
N SER A 634 33.42 -10.61 -10.97
CA SER A 634 32.67 -9.37 -11.14
C SER A 634 33.35 -8.19 -10.41
N LEU A 635 33.87 -8.40 -9.20
CA LEU A 635 34.57 -7.37 -8.45
C LEU A 635 35.99 -7.08 -9.05
N GLU A 636 36.69 -8.10 -9.54
CA GLU A 636 37.98 -7.93 -10.24
C GLU A 636 37.82 -7.14 -11.54
N ALA A 637 36.71 -7.33 -12.27
CA ALA A 637 36.39 -6.52 -13.45
C ALA A 637 36.18 -5.03 -13.10
N MET A 638 35.89 -4.72 -11.84
CA MET A 638 35.80 -3.36 -11.31
C MET A 638 37.13 -2.86 -10.71
N GLY A 639 38.21 -3.63 -10.81
CA GLY A 639 39.53 -3.28 -10.31
C GLY A 639 39.76 -3.59 -8.82
N LEU A 640 38.90 -4.42 -8.20
CA LEU A 640 38.99 -4.79 -6.80
C LEU A 640 39.61 -6.19 -6.64
N ASN A 641 40.71 -6.31 -5.87
CA ASN A 641 41.23 -7.62 -5.47
C ASN A 641 40.33 -8.20 -4.37
N TRP A 642 39.58 -9.25 -4.73
CA TRP A 642 38.65 -9.94 -3.82
C TRP A 642 39.18 -11.30 -3.34
N SER A 643 40.49 -11.51 -3.35
CA SER A 643 41.12 -12.74 -2.88
C SER A 643 41.07 -12.82 -1.35
N PRO A 644 40.92 -14.04 -0.73
CA PRO A 644 40.98 -14.19 0.70
C PRO A 644 42.42 -13.94 1.20
N LEU A 645 42.55 -13.76 2.52
CA LEU A 645 43.86 -13.76 3.17
C LEU A 645 44.55 -15.10 2.94
N ALA A 646 45.87 -15.05 2.69
CA ALA A 646 46.68 -16.26 2.64
C ALA A 646 46.67 -16.94 4.01
N ALA A 647 46.65 -18.27 4.02
CA ALA A 647 46.61 -19.06 5.27
C ALA A 647 47.76 -18.77 6.26
N ASN A 648 48.86 -18.23 5.74
CA ASN A 648 50.05 -17.82 6.49
C ASN A 648 50.16 -16.29 6.67
N ALA A 649 49.07 -15.53 6.45
CA ALA A 649 49.08 -14.09 6.61
C ALA A 649 49.52 -13.70 8.07
N PRO A 650 50.27 -12.60 8.21
CA PRO A 650 50.68 -12.13 9.52
C PRO A 650 49.49 -11.87 10.43
N LYS A 651 49.52 -12.38 11.66
CA LYS A 651 48.57 -12.05 12.71
C LYS A 651 48.98 -10.74 13.36
N GLY A 652 48.11 -9.76 13.39
CA GLY A 652 48.38 -8.46 14.00
C GLY A 652 47.07 -7.70 14.23
N GLN A 653 47.15 -6.41 14.61
CA GLN A 653 45.93 -5.61 14.79
C GLN A 653 45.46 -5.05 13.45
N ALA A 654 44.28 -5.48 13.04
CA ALA A 654 43.55 -4.83 11.97
C ALA A 654 42.98 -3.49 12.46
N ARG A 655 43.22 -2.40 11.73
CA ARG A 655 42.65 -1.08 12.03
C ARG A 655 42.28 -0.37 10.75
N VAL A 656 41.04 0.15 10.71
CA VAL A 656 40.55 0.97 9.62
C VAL A 656 40.23 2.35 10.16
N GLN A 657 40.82 3.40 9.57
CA GLN A 657 40.36 4.75 9.74
C GLN A 657 39.52 5.11 8.54
N ALA A 658 38.34 5.66 8.76
CA ALA A 658 37.43 6.02 7.71
C ALA A 658 37.12 7.50 7.68
N GLU A 659 36.98 8.05 6.47
CA GLU A 659 36.44 9.38 6.21
C GLU A 659 35.19 9.20 5.37
N ILE A 660 34.03 9.67 5.88
CA ILE A 660 32.76 9.65 5.18
C ILE A 660 32.44 11.07 4.74
N ARG A 661 32.16 11.24 3.46
CA ARG A 661 31.65 12.50 2.89
C ARG A 661 30.25 12.28 2.40
N ALA A 662 29.29 12.83 3.09
CA ALA A 662 27.88 12.85 2.70
C ALA A 662 27.43 14.32 2.60
N PRO A 663 27.45 14.92 1.40
CA PRO A 663 27.18 16.34 1.24
C PRO A 663 25.70 16.67 1.48
N ARG A 664 25.42 17.93 1.82
CA ARG A 664 24.06 18.48 1.75
C ARG A 664 23.50 18.34 0.35
N THR A 665 22.23 17.91 0.23
CA THR A 665 21.57 17.82 -1.05
C THR A 665 20.11 18.25 -0.97
N GLN A 666 19.51 18.53 -2.13
CA GLN A 666 18.10 18.83 -2.23
C GLN A 666 17.34 17.57 -2.72
N ALA A 667 16.12 17.38 -2.26
CA ALA A 667 15.23 16.37 -2.79
C ALA A 667 15.14 16.49 -4.33
N GLY A 668 15.06 15.35 -5.03
CA GLY A 668 15.17 15.28 -6.49
C GLY A 668 16.58 15.35 -7.05
N GLY A 669 17.59 15.61 -6.21
CA GLY A 669 19.01 15.58 -6.58
C GLY A 669 19.66 14.22 -6.37
N SER A 670 20.96 14.14 -6.68
CA SER A 670 21.81 13.00 -6.37
C SER A 670 22.82 13.38 -5.31
N MET A 671 22.97 12.53 -4.30
CA MET A 671 23.99 12.63 -3.27
C MET A 671 25.08 11.59 -3.55
N GLU A 672 26.33 12.04 -3.66
CA GLU A 672 27.47 11.12 -3.76
C GLU A 672 28.06 10.90 -2.35
N VAL A 673 27.84 9.71 -1.82
CA VAL A 673 28.45 9.31 -0.55
C VAL A 673 29.78 8.65 -0.87
N ALA A 674 30.87 9.30 -0.46
CA ALA A 674 32.23 8.78 -0.65
C ALA A 674 32.78 8.31 0.70
N VAL A 675 33.28 7.09 0.72
CA VAL A 675 33.95 6.50 1.88
C VAL A 675 35.40 6.21 1.52
N THR A 676 36.33 6.79 2.27
CA THR A 676 37.77 6.49 2.17
C THR A 676 38.17 5.60 3.32
N ALA A 677 38.58 4.38 3.02
CA ALA A 677 39.15 3.45 3.97
C ALA A 677 40.69 3.56 3.97
N HIS A 678 41.30 3.65 5.14
CA HIS A 678 42.76 3.67 5.36
C HIS A 678 43.14 2.54 6.32
N ASN A 679 43.89 1.57 5.84
CA ASN A 679 44.44 0.54 6.71
C ASN A 679 45.58 1.13 7.57
N THR A 680 45.32 1.48 8.81
CA THR A 680 46.31 2.00 9.78
C THR A 680 46.92 0.89 10.66
N GLY A 681 46.51 -0.36 10.44
CA GLY A 681 47.00 -1.54 11.13
C GLY A 681 48.34 -2.03 10.55
N THR A 682 48.83 -3.15 11.12
CA THR A 682 50.09 -3.76 10.72
C THR A 682 49.86 -4.98 9.81
N THR A 683 48.61 -5.42 9.62
CA THR A 683 48.24 -6.57 8.82
C THR A 683 47.41 -6.17 7.61
N PRO A 684 47.47 -6.91 6.48
CA PRO A 684 46.61 -6.72 5.36
C PRO A 684 45.13 -6.98 5.77
N LEU A 685 44.22 -6.15 5.31
CA LEU A 685 42.80 -6.42 5.33
C LEU A 685 42.40 -7.09 4.01
N ALA A 686 41.59 -8.13 4.04
CA ALA A 686 41.10 -8.80 2.86
C ALA A 686 39.56 -8.78 2.81
N ARG A 687 39.03 -8.65 1.61
CA ARG A 687 37.60 -8.54 1.35
C ARG A 687 36.93 -7.48 2.24
N LEU A 688 37.70 -6.39 2.49
CA LEU A 688 37.21 -5.27 3.29
C LEU A 688 36.00 -4.66 2.61
N ARG A 689 34.93 -4.51 3.37
CA ARG A 689 33.67 -3.92 2.99
C ARG A 689 33.03 -3.17 4.13
N ALA A 690 32.10 -2.29 3.79
CA ALA A 690 31.30 -1.57 4.76
C ALA A 690 29.89 -1.37 4.24
N TYR A 691 28.96 -1.13 5.15
CA TYR A 691 27.60 -0.71 4.81
C TYR A 691 27.09 0.36 5.76
N THR A 692 26.21 1.21 5.27
CA THR A 692 25.59 2.25 6.09
C THR A 692 24.46 1.69 6.94
N LYS A 693 24.29 2.27 8.14
CA LYS A 693 23.10 2.13 8.98
C LYS A 693 22.55 3.54 9.22
N SER A 694 21.30 3.75 8.85
CA SER A 694 20.58 5.03 9.00
C SER A 694 19.10 4.78 9.23
N ASP A 695 18.41 5.73 9.88
CA ASP A 695 16.95 5.71 9.99
C ASP A 695 16.28 6.19 8.68
N ASN A 696 17.06 6.72 7.75
CA ASN A 696 16.59 7.03 6.40
C ASN A 696 16.83 5.83 5.48
N ALA A 697 15.75 5.20 5.02
CA ALA A 697 15.82 4.03 4.14
C ALA A 697 16.63 4.27 2.85
N VAL A 698 16.62 5.51 2.33
CA VAL A 698 17.40 5.85 1.14
C VAL A 698 18.91 5.80 1.42
N LEU A 699 19.32 6.02 2.67
CA LEU A 699 20.72 6.00 3.12
C LEU A 699 21.10 4.70 3.80
N ASP A 700 20.14 3.91 4.26
CA ASP A 700 20.39 2.66 4.97
C ASP A 700 20.92 1.57 4.03
N ARG A 701 21.80 0.67 4.55
CA ARG A 701 22.35 -0.49 3.85
C ARG A 701 23.00 -0.20 2.49
N ARG A 702 23.61 0.98 2.32
CA ARG A 702 24.43 1.27 1.14
C ARG A 702 25.80 0.63 1.32
N GLU A 703 26.22 -0.19 0.36
CA GLU A 703 27.45 -0.98 0.44
C GLU A 703 28.64 -0.29 -0.21
N PHE A 704 29.79 -0.40 0.45
CA PHE A 704 31.08 0.10 0.02
C PHE A 704 32.07 -1.05 0.03
N VAL A 705 32.75 -1.28 -1.10
CA VAL A 705 33.61 -2.44 -1.29
C VAL A 705 35.04 -1.98 -1.58
N PHE A 706 35.97 -2.42 -0.75
CA PHE A 706 37.37 -2.01 -0.85
C PHE A 706 38.31 -3.14 -1.27
N GLY A 707 37.92 -4.41 -1.07
CA GLY A 707 38.73 -5.57 -1.38
C GLY A 707 39.93 -5.70 -0.46
N GLN A 708 41.08 -6.07 -1.00
CA GLN A 708 42.33 -6.16 -0.24
C GLN A 708 42.93 -4.78 -0.04
N LEU A 709 43.32 -4.42 1.21
CA LEU A 709 44.04 -3.21 1.58
C LEU A 709 45.32 -3.56 2.38
N LEU A 710 46.45 -3.23 1.83
CA LEU A 710 47.74 -3.43 2.51
C LEU A 710 47.96 -2.39 3.63
N PRO A 711 48.81 -2.65 4.63
CA PRO A 711 49.16 -1.66 5.64
C PRO A 711 49.60 -0.33 5.04
N GLY A 712 49.00 0.78 5.48
CA GLY A 712 49.22 2.13 4.96
C GLY A 712 48.45 2.48 3.66
N GLU A 713 47.79 1.52 3.02
CA GLU A 713 47.05 1.76 1.78
C GLU A 713 45.72 2.48 2.05
N LYS A 714 45.33 3.36 1.12
CA LYS A 714 44.06 4.06 1.13
C LYS A 714 43.26 3.73 -0.12
N ARG A 715 41.95 3.57 0.05
CA ARG A 715 41.03 3.39 -1.09
C ARG A 715 39.73 4.12 -0.84
N THR A 716 39.22 4.81 -1.86
CA THR A 716 37.93 5.50 -1.80
C THR A 716 36.93 4.76 -2.69
N TRP A 717 35.75 4.56 -2.15
CA TRP A 717 34.59 4.06 -2.89
C TRP A 717 33.47 5.06 -2.80
N THR A 718 32.81 5.39 -3.93
CA THR A 718 31.72 6.37 -4.00
C THR A 718 30.46 5.70 -4.48
N VAL A 719 29.35 5.96 -3.80
CA VAL A 719 28.02 5.46 -4.14
C VAL A 719 27.12 6.66 -4.41
N PRO A 720 26.58 6.79 -5.66
CA PRO A 720 25.57 7.79 -5.97
C PRO A 720 24.22 7.35 -5.40
N ILE A 721 23.57 8.24 -4.67
CA ILE A 721 22.25 8.00 -4.08
C ILE A 721 21.29 9.05 -4.61
N LYS A 722 20.28 8.66 -5.39
CA LYS A 722 19.20 9.55 -5.82
C LYS A 722 18.23 9.80 -4.66
N ILE A 723 17.96 11.07 -4.39
CA ILE A 723 17.01 11.48 -3.36
C ILE A 723 15.66 11.73 -4.01
N PRO A 724 14.59 11.03 -3.59
CA PRO A 724 13.26 11.22 -4.15
C PRO A 724 12.79 12.68 -4.05
N ARG A 725 12.05 13.17 -5.06
CA ARG A 725 11.54 14.55 -5.07
C ARG A 725 10.55 14.86 -3.94
N TYR A 726 9.84 13.87 -3.47
CA TYR A 726 8.89 14.02 -2.36
C TYR A 726 9.53 14.06 -0.97
N MET A 727 10.84 13.78 -0.86
CA MET A 727 11.55 13.71 0.43
C MET A 727 11.42 15.03 1.19
N PRO A 728 10.95 15.01 2.46
CA PRO A 728 10.90 16.21 3.31
C PRO A 728 12.28 16.62 3.75
N SER A 729 12.39 17.86 4.25
CA SER A 729 13.61 18.33 4.92
C SER A 729 13.91 17.46 6.13
N ARG A 730 15.13 16.92 6.19
CA ARG A 730 15.56 16.08 7.30
C ARG A 730 17.07 16.09 7.47
N ARG A 731 17.51 15.85 8.70
CA ARG A 731 18.91 15.56 9.04
C ARG A 731 18.99 14.08 9.40
N ASP A 732 19.97 13.40 8.84
CA ASP A 732 20.16 11.97 9.02
C ASP A 732 21.56 11.65 9.55
N ASP A 733 21.62 10.78 10.56
CA ASP A 733 22.85 10.16 11.00
C ASP A 733 23.13 8.92 10.13
N VAL A 734 24.36 8.80 9.67
CA VAL A 734 24.84 7.67 8.90
C VAL A 734 26.00 7.03 9.65
N THR A 735 25.80 5.80 10.13
CA THR A 735 26.85 5.01 10.76
C THR A 735 27.37 3.99 9.77
N LEU A 736 28.68 3.91 9.57
CA LEU A 736 29.34 2.94 8.71
C LEU A 736 29.76 1.73 9.53
N LYS A 737 29.24 0.55 9.18
CA LYS A 737 29.61 -0.74 9.77
C LYS A 737 30.62 -1.46 8.87
N TRP A 738 31.70 -1.96 9.45
CA TRP A 738 32.77 -2.61 8.73
C TRP A 738 32.74 -4.12 8.89
N GLU A 739 33.16 -4.82 7.87
CA GLU A 739 33.41 -6.26 7.87
C GLU A 739 34.65 -6.60 7.04
N ASP A 740 35.45 -7.58 7.48
CA ASP A 740 36.53 -8.18 6.73
C ASP A 740 36.54 -9.72 6.87
N ASP A 741 37.47 -10.38 6.23
CA ASP A 741 37.59 -11.85 6.33
C ASP A 741 38.13 -12.35 7.70
N ALA A 742 38.77 -11.50 8.46
CA ALA A 742 39.33 -11.89 9.77
C ALA A 742 38.23 -11.91 10.84
N GLY A 743 37.14 -11.16 10.63
CA GLY A 743 36.04 -11.03 11.60
C GLY A 743 36.42 -10.21 12.84
N ASP A 744 37.51 -9.49 12.78
CA ASP A 744 37.93 -8.61 13.88
C ASP A 744 37.00 -7.40 13.97
N PRO A 745 36.62 -6.93 15.18
CA PRO A 745 35.81 -5.74 15.35
C PRO A 745 36.60 -4.50 14.88
N LEU A 746 36.07 -3.86 13.81
CA LEU A 746 36.61 -2.62 13.30
C LEU A 746 35.78 -1.43 13.84
N GLU A 747 36.44 -0.29 14.04
CA GLU A 747 35.79 0.90 14.62
C GLU A 747 34.77 1.52 13.64
N ASP A 748 33.52 1.73 14.08
CA ASP A 748 32.49 2.36 13.30
C ASP A 748 32.84 3.82 13.00
N ALA A 749 32.56 4.27 11.80
CA ALA A 749 32.64 5.69 11.44
C ALA A 749 31.22 6.29 11.34
N ARG A 750 31.12 7.62 11.58
CA ARG A 750 29.84 8.33 11.54
C ARG A 750 29.94 9.60 10.73
N ALA A 751 28.86 9.95 10.08
CA ALA A 751 28.66 11.22 9.41
C ALA A 751 27.20 11.69 9.55
N GLU A 752 27.01 13.00 9.51
CA GLU A 752 25.67 13.60 9.39
C GLU A 752 25.47 14.11 7.98
N THR A 753 24.26 14.05 7.49
CA THR A 753 23.87 14.63 6.20
C THR A 753 22.52 15.32 6.30
N ASP A 754 22.33 16.38 5.49
CA ASP A 754 21.10 17.14 5.43
C ASP A 754 20.45 16.99 4.05
N ILE A 755 19.16 16.70 4.03
CA ILE A 755 18.33 16.74 2.84
C ILE A 755 17.38 17.93 2.99
N ALA A 756 17.37 18.82 2.00
CA ALA A 756 16.43 19.94 1.94
C ALA A 756 15.25 19.56 1.01
N GLU A 757 14.02 19.76 1.45
CA GLU A 757 12.86 19.52 0.60
C GLU A 757 12.80 20.49 -0.59
N LEU A 758 12.08 20.09 -1.63
CA LEU A 758 11.74 20.97 -2.73
C LEU A 758 10.64 21.95 -2.32
N PRO A 759 10.69 23.21 -2.80
CA PRO A 759 9.57 24.12 -2.70
C PRO A 759 8.31 23.47 -3.27
N ARG A 760 7.16 23.63 -2.61
CA ARG A 760 5.93 22.92 -2.95
C ARG A 760 5.04 23.77 -3.87
N PRO A 761 4.38 23.12 -4.88
CA PRO A 761 3.30 23.75 -5.62
C PRO A 761 2.06 23.89 -4.73
N ALA A 762 1.24 24.87 -5.05
CA ALA A 762 -0.12 24.99 -4.54
C ALA A 762 -1.00 25.35 -5.74
N PHE A 763 -2.19 24.78 -5.82
CA PHE A 763 -3.03 24.96 -6.98
C PHE A 763 -4.24 25.83 -6.65
N ALA A 764 -4.52 26.78 -7.51
CA ALA A 764 -5.79 27.47 -7.59
C ALA A 764 -6.48 27.08 -8.89
N TRP A 765 -7.81 27.08 -8.88
CA TRP A 765 -8.56 26.64 -10.04
C TRP A 765 -9.80 27.51 -10.28
N SER A 766 -10.28 27.51 -11.50
CA SER A 766 -11.61 28.00 -11.89
C SER A 766 -12.19 27.05 -12.93
N TYR A 767 -13.52 27.00 -13.06
CA TYR A 767 -14.12 26.15 -14.06
C TYR A 767 -15.20 26.87 -14.83
N GLN A 768 -15.46 26.39 -16.04
CA GLN A 768 -16.60 26.79 -16.87
C GLN A 768 -17.20 25.59 -17.58
N ILE A 769 -18.50 25.55 -17.72
CA ILE A 769 -19.21 24.59 -18.54
C ILE A 769 -19.35 25.22 -19.93
N VAL A 770 -18.88 24.54 -20.97
CA VAL A 770 -18.93 25.01 -22.34
C VAL A 770 -20.37 24.86 -22.87
N GLY A 771 -21.01 25.97 -23.22
CA GLY A 771 -22.37 25.99 -23.70
C GLY A 771 -22.91 27.42 -23.85
N ASN A 772 -24.16 27.54 -24.22
CA ASN A 772 -24.80 28.83 -24.42
C ASN A 772 -25.13 29.56 -23.10
N ASP A 773 -25.36 28.81 -22.03
CA ASP A 773 -25.78 29.30 -20.72
C ASP A 773 -24.85 28.86 -19.57
N GLY A 774 -23.84 28.05 -19.87
CA GLY A 774 -22.88 27.54 -18.86
C GLY A 774 -23.48 26.55 -17.85
N LEU A 775 -24.53 25.83 -18.20
CA LEU A 775 -25.33 24.95 -17.35
C LEU A 775 -25.33 23.53 -17.91
N LEU A 776 -25.49 22.55 -17.00
CA LEU A 776 -25.94 21.21 -17.39
C LEU A 776 -27.46 21.24 -17.62
N HIS A 777 -27.94 20.60 -18.70
CA HIS A 777 -29.35 20.68 -19.03
C HIS A 777 -30.17 19.57 -18.38
N LYS A 778 -31.23 19.97 -17.66
CA LYS A 778 -32.15 19.05 -16.99
C LYS A 778 -33.06 18.36 -18.01
N GLY A 779 -33.18 17.03 -17.87
CA GLY A 779 -34.18 16.25 -18.61
C GLY A 779 -33.77 15.77 -20.00
N GLU A 780 -32.62 16.16 -20.52
CA GLU A 780 -32.10 15.69 -21.80
C GLU A 780 -31.12 14.55 -21.66
N LYS A 781 -31.65 13.30 -21.65
CA LYS A 781 -30.80 12.10 -21.60
C LYS A 781 -29.94 12.01 -22.86
N GLY A 782 -28.64 11.85 -22.68
CA GLY A 782 -27.65 11.75 -23.76
C GLY A 782 -27.00 13.08 -24.11
N ASP A 783 -27.42 14.19 -23.49
CA ASP A 783 -26.75 15.50 -23.65
C ASP A 783 -25.31 15.41 -23.07
N THR A 784 -24.38 16.04 -23.79
CA THR A 784 -22.97 16.07 -23.40
C THR A 784 -22.52 17.49 -23.13
N ALA A 785 -21.86 17.70 -21.99
CA ALA A 785 -21.28 18.99 -21.65
C ALA A 785 -19.76 18.85 -21.51
N GLU A 786 -19.03 19.83 -22.04
CA GLU A 786 -17.62 20.00 -21.84
C GLU A 786 -17.38 20.93 -20.66
N ILE A 787 -16.52 20.50 -19.71
CA ILE A 787 -16.12 21.29 -18.54
C ILE A 787 -14.65 21.60 -18.68
N ILE A 788 -14.31 22.88 -18.77
CA ILE A 788 -12.93 23.34 -18.77
C ILE A 788 -12.59 23.81 -17.36
N VAL A 789 -11.52 23.26 -16.81
CA VAL A 789 -10.97 23.66 -15.53
C VAL A 789 -9.59 24.27 -15.76
N ASP A 790 -9.42 25.51 -15.39
CA ASP A 790 -8.15 26.21 -15.43
C ASP A 790 -7.43 25.99 -14.10
N VAL A 791 -6.24 25.46 -14.15
CA VAL A 791 -5.39 25.16 -12.99
C VAL A 791 -4.17 26.05 -13.05
N LYS A 792 -3.95 26.85 -12.00
CA LYS A 792 -2.79 27.73 -11.83
C LYS A 792 -1.98 27.27 -10.65
N ASN A 793 -0.67 27.16 -10.84
CA ASN A 793 0.24 26.96 -9.71
C ASN A 793 0.47 28.30 -9.00
N VAL A 794 -0.13 28.47 -7.82
CA VAL A 794 0.02 29.66 -6.96
C VAL A 794 1.07 29.47 -5.86
N GLY A 795 1.65 28.27 -5.78
CA GLY A 795 2.72 27.94 -4.86
C GLY A 795 4.08 28.45 -5.32
N VAL A 796 5.08 28.26 -4.47
CA VAL A 796 6.48 28.69 -4.71
C VAL A 796 7.32 27.63 -5.42
N GLY A 797 6.85 26.39 -5.47
CA GLY A 797 7.53 25.26 -6.11
C GLY A 797 6.93 24.90 -7.46
N THR A 798 7.73 24.23 -8.29
CA THR A 798 7.27 23.66 -9.57
C THR A 798 6.56 22.32 -9.33
N ALA A 799 5.41 22.14 -9.95
CA ALA A 799 4.84 20.80 -10.14
C ALA A 799 5.54 20.13 -11.33
N PHE A 800 5.96 18.89 -11.17
CA PHE A 800 6.78 18.18 -12.18
C PHE A 800 5.93 17.32 -13.12
N ASP A 801 4.92 16.66 -12.60
CA ASP A 801 3.94 15.88 -13.38
C ASP A 801 2.52 16.15 -12.86
N ALA A 802 2.08 17.40 -13.05
CA ALA A 802 0.75 17.85 -12.63
C ALA A 802 -0.36 17.18 -13.45
N TYR A 803 -1.47 16.92 -12.80
CA TYR A 803 -2.70 16.41 -13.41
C TYR A 803 -3.93 17.03 -12.77
N ALA A 804 -5.05 16.99 -13.51
CA ALA A 804 -6.37 17.27 -12.98
C ALA A 804 -7.30 16.10 -13.29
N ALA A 805 -8.15 15.72 -12.34
CA ALA A 805 -9.13 14.65 -12.51
C ALA A 805 -10.49 15.09 -12.00
N LEU A 806 -11.55 14.74 -12.74
CA LEU A 806 -12.94 14.97 -12.37
C LEU A 806 -13.62 13.63 -12.15
N ARG A 807 -14.27 13.45 -10.99
CA ARG A 807 -15.01 12.24 -10.65
C ARG A 807 -16.47 12.56 -10.38
N ASN A 808 -17.34 11.68 -10.82
CA ASN A 808 -18.77 11.76 -10.53
C ASN A 808 -19.04 11.46 -9.05
N LEU A 809 -19.85 12.30 -8.39
CA LEU A 809 -20.39 12.08 -7.04
C LEU A 809 -21.93 12.07 -7.05
N SER A 810 -22.56 12.10 -8.25
CA SER A 810 -24.02 12.13 -8.43
C SER A 810 -24.61 10.77 -8.82
N GLU A 811 -23.96 9.68 -8.42
CA GLU A 811 -24.32 8.30 -8.78
C GLU A 811 -24.35 8.12 -10.31
N ASP A 812 -25.42 7.53 -10.83
CA ASP A 812 -25.61 7.26 -12.25
C ASP A 812 -26.34 8.39 -13.02
N ARG A 813 -26.41 9.62 -12.46
CA ARG A 813 -27.06 10.77 -13.10
C ARG A 813 -26.25 11.35 -14.25
N ILE A 814 -24.93 11.35 -14.10
CA ILE A 814 -24.00 11.73 -15.17
C ILE A 814 -22.94 10.63 -15.36
N ASN A 815 -22.43 10.57 -16.57
CA ASN A 815 -21.25 9.78 -16.91
C ASN A 815 -20.11 10.72 -17.31
N VAL A 816 -18.93 10.55 -16.70
CA VAL A 816 -17.73 11.31 -17.06
C VAL A 816 -17.02 10.57 -18.18
N LYS A 817 -17.14 11.01 -19.43
CA LYS A 817 -16.52 10.38 -20.61
C LYS A 817 -15.02 10.65 -20.71
N LYS A 818 -14.57 11.80 -20.22
CA LYS A 818 -13.16 12.17 -20.10
C LYS A 818 -12.96 12.77 -18.71
N GLY A 819 -12.38 11.99 -17.79
CA GLY A 819 -12.31 12.33 -16.37
C GLY A 819 -10.92 12.70 -15.89
N ARG A 820 -9.87 12.61 -16.72
CA ARG A 820 -8.50 12.98 -16.34
C ARG A 820 -7.77 13.68 -17.47
N THR A 821 -6.98 14.69 -17.11
CA THR A 821 -6.11 15.43 -18.03
C THR A 821 -4.74 15.58 -17.42
N LYS A 822 -3.71 15.13 -18.13
CA LYS A 822 -2.31 15.38 -17.77
C LYS A 822 -1.99 16.84 -18.13
N LEU A 823 -1.52 17.60 -17.14
CA LEU A 823 -1.06 18.98 -17.28
C LEU A 823 0.46 19.04 -17.50
N GLY A 824 1.20 18.02 -17.04
CA GLY A 824 2.64 17.97 -17.08
C GLY A 824 3.29 19.05 -16.19
N PRO A 825 4.54 19.47 -16.48
CA PRO A 825 5.21 20.46 -15.65
C PRO A 825 4.43 21.77 -15.57
N LEU A 826 4.29 22.33 -14.35
CA LEU A 826 3.57 23.59 -14.10
C LEU A 826 4.40 24.45 -13.14
N LYS A 827 5.04 25.50 -13.65
CA LYS A 827 5.91 26.41 -12.86
C LYS A 827 5.07 27.34 -11.97
N PRO A 828 5.66 27.92 -10.93
CA PRO A 828 5.02 28.99 -10.16
C PRO A 828 4.44 30.11 -11.06
N GLY A 829 3.18 30.44 -10.84
CA GLY A 829 2.44 31.43 -11.63
C GLY A 829 1.92 30.94 -12.98
N GLU A 830 2.35 29.79 -13.47
CA GLU A 830 1.89 29.19 -14.73
C GLU A 830 0.47 28.59 -14.59
N MET A 831 -0.30 28.68 -15.66
CA MET A 831 -1.65 28.16 -15.73
C MET A 831 -1.81 27.25 -16.95
N LYS A 832 -2.53 26.14 -16.79
CA LYS A 832 -2.94 25.23 -17.85
C LYS A 832 -4.38 24.80 -17.67
N SER A 833 -5.06 24.47 -18.78
CA SER A 833 -6.45 24.06 -18.79
C SER A 833 -6.59 22.57 -18.94
N ALA A 834 -7.45 21.98 -18.12
CA ALA A 834 -7.91 20.60 -18.21
C ALA A 834 -9.32 20.57 -18.79
N THR A 835 -9.58 19.70 -19.74
CA THR A 835 -10.90 19.54 -20.35
C THR A 835 -11.49 18.21 -19.96
N PHE A 836 -12.71 18.24 -19.43
CA PHE A 836 -13.50 17.08 -19.04
C PHE A 836 -14.77 17.02 -19.87
N VAL A 837 -15.32 15.83 -20.09
CA VAL A 837 -16.57 15.63 -20.83
C VAL A 837 -17.52 14.81 -19.97
N VAL A 838 -18.70 15.33 -19.71
CA VAL A 838 -19.77 14.65 -18.97
C VAL A 838 -20.97 14.42 -19.87
N GLU A 839 -21.68 13.32 -19.67
CA GLU A 839 -22.91 12.96 -20.37
C GLU A 839 -24.04 12.77 -19.35
N VAL A 840 -25.16 13.39 -19.58
CA VAL A 840 -26.37 13.28 -18.75
C VAL A 840 -27.05 11.92 -18.99
N LYS A 841 -27.23 11.13 -17.95
CA LYS A 841 -27.84 9.78 -17.98
C LYS A 841 -29.25 9.76 -17.45
N LYS A 842 -29.53 10.54 -16.41
CA LYS A 842 -30.85 10.65 -15.76
C LYS A 842 -31.18 12.09 -15.46
N ALA A 843 -32.42 12.36 -15.08
CA ALA A 843 -32.86 13.69 -14.68
C ALA A 843 -31.96 14.25 -13.56
N LEU A 844 -31.51 15.51 -13.76
CA LEU A 844 -30.60 16.18 -12.85
C LEU A 844 -31.39 16.99 -11.79
N GLU A 845 -30.79 17.09 -10.59
CA GLU A 845 -31.17 18.08 -9.58
C GLU A 845 -30.66 19.49 -9.98
N ASP A 846 -30.90 20.51 -9.15
CA ASP A 846 -30.44 21.88 -9.42
C ASP A 846 -28.91 21.98 -9.44
N VAL A 847 -28.25 21.05 -8.77
CA VAL A 847 -26.80 20.94 -8.75
C VAL A 847 -26.35 19.47 -8.88
N VAL A 848 -25.26 19.26 -9.59
CA VAL A 848 -24.63 17.94 -9.79
C VAL A 848 -23.29 17.93 -9.09
N PRO A 849 -23.13 17.17 -8.01
CA PRO A 849 -21.87 17.09 -7.30
C PRO A 849 -20.83 16.28 -8.09
N VAL A 850 -19.63 16.86 -8.22
CA VAL A 850 -18.45 16.17 -8.75
C VAL A 850 -17.24 16.48 -7.88
N ARG A 851 -16.23 15.62 -7.88
CA ARG A 851 -14.94 15.86 -7.20
C ARG A 851 -13.90 16.27 -8.23
N LEU A 852 -13.31 17.43 -8.02
CA LEU A 852 -12.09 17.85 -8.70
C LEU A 852 -10.89 17.43 -7.84
N GLU A 853 -9.91 16.76 -8.43
CA GLU A 853 -8.62 16.48 -7.86
C GLU A 853 -7.54 17.10 -8.75
N VAL A 854 -6.66 17.91 -8.15
CA VAL A 854 -5.48 18.46 -8.82
C VAL A 854 -4.26 18.05 -8.04
N GLY A 855 -3.29 17.43 -8.68
CA GLY A 855 -2.12 16.90 -7.96
C GLY A 855 -0.87 16.85 -8.81
N ASP A 856 0.23 16.45 -8.15
CA ASP A 856 1.52 16.14 -8.76
C ASP A 856 1.93 14.71 -8.42
N LYS A 857 2.21 13.90 -9.44
CA LYS A 857 2.55 12.49 -9.24
C LYS A 857 3.94 12.28 -8.63
N GLU A 858 4.90 13.14 -8.93
CA GLU A 858 6.28 13.00 -8.45
C GLU A 858 6.49 13.53 -7.04
N LEU A 859 5.62 14.45 -6.60
CA LEU A 859 5.62 14.96 -5.23
C LEU A 859 4.66 14.22 -4.31
N TYR A 860 3.84 13.30 -4.86
CA TYR A 860 2.78 12.57 -4.15
C TYR A 860 1.83 13.50 -3.39
N GLU A 861 1.46 14.62 -4.01
CA GLU A 861 0.55 15.61 -3.44
C GLU A 861 -0.68 15.78 -4.32
N ALA A 862 -1.85 15.90 -3.71
CA ALA A 862 -3.07 16.30 -4.40
C ALA A 862 -3.95 17.17 -3.51
N GLN A 863 -4.67 18.05 -4.16
CA GLN A 863 -5.74 18.84 -3.58
C GLN A 863 -7.05 18.34 -4.13
N ARG A 864 -8.04 18.19 -3.27
CA ARG A 864 -9.36 17.69 -3.63
C ARG A 864 -10.41 18.70 -3.23
N ASP A 865 -11.36 18.93 -4.12
CA ASP A 865 -12.48 19.81 -3.86
C ASP A 865 -13.78 19.25 -4.44
N LYS A 866 -14.89 19.57 -3.81
CA LYS A 866 -16.23 19.22 -4.28
C LYS A 866 -16.80 20.37 -5.08
N LEU A 867 -17.00 20.16 -6.37
CA LEU A 867 -17.68 21.11 -7.23
C LEU A 867 -19.17 20.79 -7.29
N LEU A 868 -19.99 21.81 -7.22
CA LEU A 868 -21.41 21.72 -7.44
C LEU A 868 -21.69 22.31 -8.82
N LEU A 869 -21.81 21.47 -9.84
CA LEU A 869 -22.10 21.92 -11.20
C LEU A 869 -23.58 22.30 -11.29
N PRO A 870 -23.90 23.53 -11.69
CA PRO A 870 -25.30 23.99 -11.80
C PRO A 870 -26.01 23.29 -12.94
N ALA A 871 -27.26 22.88 -12.69
CA ALA A 871 -28.14 22.26 -13.70
C ALA A 871 -29.50 22.94 -13.71
N ALA A 872 -29.95 23.28 -14.92
CA ALA A 872 -31.25 23.91 -15.13
C ALA A 872 -31.79 23.55 -16.52
N PRO A 873 -33.08 23.84 -16.81
CA PRO A 873 -33.57 23.83 -18.20
C PRO A 873 -32.72 24.75 -19.09
N ALA A 874 -32.49 24.35 -20.34
CA ALA A 874 -31.70 25.11 -21.28
C ALA A 874 -32.23 26.52 -21.46
N VAL A 875 -31.36 27.53 -21.37
CA VAL A 875 -31.71 28.93 -21.59
C VAL A 875 -31.36 29.32 -23.03
N PRO A 876 -32.38 29.72 -23.86
CA PRO A 876 -32.09 30.09 -25.23
C PRO A 876 -31.15 31.30 -25.30
N LEU A 877 -30.18 31.24 -26.20
CA LEU A 877 -29.29 32.36 -26.48
C LEU A 877 -29.92 33.29 -27.49
N ALA A 878 -30.40 34.46 -27.06
CA ALA A 878 -30.87 35.50 -27.96
C ALA A 878 -29.67 36.20 -28.62
N ALA A 879 -29.82 36.52 -29.91
CA ALA A 879 -28.78 37.22 -30.66
C ALA A 879 -28.51 38.62 -30.09
N ALA A 880 -27.24 38.89 -29.76
CA ALA A 880 -26.76 40.22 -29.39
C ALA A 880 -25.25 40.26 -29.68
N THR A 881 -24.84 41.31 -30.42
CA THR A 881 -23.45 41.46 -30.88
C THR A 881 -22.83 42.83 -30.53
N GLN A 882 -23.65 43.72 -29.97
CA GLN A 882 -23.17 45.05 -29.63
C GLN A 882 -22.30 44.98 -28.37
N PRO A 883 -21.11 45.59 -28.37
CA PRO A 883 -20.29 45.66 -27.15
C PRO A 883 -21.06 46.31 -26.00
N VAL A 884 -20.75 45.84 -24.78
CA VAL A 884 -21.38 46.34 -23.54
C VAL A 884 -20.35 47.07 -22.71
N ARG A 885 -20.68 48.31 -22.28
CA ARG A 885 -19.91 49.07 -21.30
C ARG A 885 -20.42 48.79 -19.89
N VAL A 886 -19.55 48.34 -19.01
CA VAL A 886 -19.85 48.07 -17.60
C VAL A 886 -20.13 49.39 -16.87
N GLN A 887 -21.26 49.47 -16.16
CA GLN A 887 -21.71 50.69 -15.45
C GLN A 887 -21.34 50.73 -13.98
N VAL A 888 -21.17 49.58 -13.35
CA VAL A 888 -20.78 49.39 -11.93
C VAL A 888 -19.74 48.28 -11.83
N ASP A 889 -18.91 48.36 -10.81
CA ASP A 889 -17.99 47.21 -10.50
C ASP A 889 -18.82 45.96 -10.25
N THR A 890 -18.51 44.88 -10.95
CA THR A 890 -19.34 43.66 -10.91
C THR A 890 -18.49 42.41 -11.16
N LEU A 891 -19.16 41.26 -11.17
CA LEU A 891 -18.56 39.96 -11.42
C LEU A 891 -18.98 39.42 -12.80
N ILE A 892 -18.10 38.68 -13.43
CA ILE A 892 -18.41 37.78 -14.54
C ILE A 892 -18.55 36.40 -13.95
N LEU A 893 -19.68 35.73 -14.24
CA LEU A 893 -20.04 34.43 -13.71
C LEU A 893 -19.79 33.35 -14.75
N ALA A 894 -19.60 32.10 -14.29
CA ALA A 894 -19.43 30.94 -15.16
C ALA A 894 -20.75 30.50 -15.81
N THR A 895 -21.88 30.90 -15.24
CA THR A 895 -23.24 30.50 -15.68
C THR A 895 -24.18 31.69 -15.78
N ALA A 896 -25.24 31.52 -16.54
CA ALA A 896 -26.31 32.49 -16.65
C ALA A 896 -27.27 32.47 -15.43
N GLN A 897 -26.70 32.34 -14.21
CA GLN A 897 -27.43 32.32 -12.92
C GLN A 897 -26.68 33.16 -11.89
N GLU A 898 -27.40 33.79 -10.95
CA GLU A 898 -26.80 34.64 -9.88
C GLU A 898 -25.86 33.85 -8.94
N ALA A 899 -26.14 32.55 -8.71
CA ALA A 899 -25.34 31.66 -7.90
C ALA A 899 -24.13 31.06 -8.64
N GLY A 900 -23.88 31.45 -9.89
CA GLY A 900 -22.78 30.94 -10.70
C GLY A 900 -21.39 31.22 -10.10
N ALA A 901 -20.45 30.29 -10.32
CA ALA A 901 -19.07 30.49 -9.92
C ALA A 901 -18.49 31.78 -10.51
N LYS A 902 -17.66 32.48 -9.71
CA LYS A 902 -17.06 33.76 -10.10
C LYS A 902 -15.85 33.50 -10.98
N LEU A 903 -15.84 34.01 -12.21
CA LEU A 903 -14.71 33.90 -13.14
C LEU A 903 -13.79 35.12 -13.10
N ALA A 904 -14.37 36.32 -13.03
CA ALA A 904 -13.58 37.53 -13.02
C ALA A 904 -14.30 38.68 -12.31
N THR A 905 -13.52 39.63 -11.77
CA THR A 905 -14.01 40.95 -11.41
C THR A 905 -13.84 41.89 -12.60
N VAL A 906 -14.82 42.73 -12.84
CA VAL A 906 -14.74 43.74 -13.89
C VAL A 906 -15.08 45.11 -13.33
N LYS A 907 -14.28 46.12 -13.64
CA LYS A 907 -14.43 47.48 -13.18
C LYS A 907 -15.35 48.30 -14.07
N LYS A 908 -16.05 49.28 -13.48
CA LYS A 908 -16.81 50.28 -14.19
C LYS A 908 -16.01 50.89 -15.34
N GLY A 909 -16.65 51.02 -16.53
CA GLY A 909 -16.01 51.59 -17.72
C GLY A 909 -15.38 50.56 -18.65
N ALA A 910 -15.17 49.30 -18.24
CA ALA A 910 -14.75 48.23 -19.12
C ALA A 910 -15.72 48.06 -20.29
N VAL A 911 -15.20 47.73 -21.48
CA VAL A 911 -16.00 47.39 -22.65
C VAL A 911 -15.73 45.96 -23.03
N LEU A 912 -16.81 45.15 -23.07
CA LEU A 912 -16.72 43.71 -23.33
C LEU A 912 -17.38 43.36 -24.66
N SER A 913 -16.81 42.42 -25.40
CA SER A 913 -17.48 41.83 -26.58
C SER A 913 -18.66 40.99 -26.13
N VAL A 914 -19.78 41.10 -26.82
CA VAL A 914 -21.01 40.35 -26.52
C VAL A 914 -21.23 39.32 -27.62
N HIS A 915 -21.57 38.12 -27.22
CA HIS A 915 -21.85 36.95 -28.08
C HIS A 915 -23.25 36.41 -27.89
N GLY A 916 -24.16 37.17 -27.24
CA GLY A 916 -25.57 36.84 -27.05
C GLY A 916 -26.11 37.29 -25.70
N LYS A 917 -27.39 36.97 -25.45
CA LYS A 917 -28.09 37.16 -24.17
C LYS A 917 -28.66 35.80 -23.73
N ALA A 918 -28.34 35.34 -22.50
CA ALA A 918 -28.94 34.17 -21.90
C ALA A 918 -29.75 34.64 -20.67
N GLY A 919 -31.07 34.67 -20.78
CA GLY A 919 -31.94 35.19 -19.73
C GLY A 919 -31.55 36.63 -19.32
N PRO A 920 -31.33 36.91 -18.01
CA PRO A 920 -30.95 38.22 -17.50
C PRO A 920 -29.44 38.53 -17.61
N PHE A 921 -28.72 37.82 -18.44
CA PHE A 921 -27.26 37.95 -18.57
C PHE A 921 -26.83 38.19 -20.02
N TRP A 922 -25.78 39.01 -20.18
CA TRP A 922 -25.00 39.10 -21.40
C TRP A 922 -23.98 37.93 -21.40
N ARG A 923 -23.86 37.18 -22.51
CA ARG A 923 -22.73 36.30 -22.75
C ARG A 923 -21.57 37.12 -23.32
N VAL A 924 -20.50 37.27 -22.57
CA VAL A 924 -19.41 38.19 -22.89
C VAL A 924 -18.07 37.43 -22.97
N GLU A 925 -17.18 37.91 -23.82
CA GLU A 925 -15.78 37.49 -23.81
C GLU A 925 -15.04 38.35 -22.81
N TRP A 926 -14.56 37.73 -21.72
CA TRP A 926 -13.87 38.41 -20.64
C TRP A 926 -12.33 38.20 -20.69
N GLN A 927 -11.86 37.18 -21.41
CA GLN A 927 -10.50 36.94 -21.82
C GLN A 927 -10.50 36.33 -23.21
N LYS A 928 -9.45 36.48 -23.99
CA LYS A 928 -9.41 36.01 -25.40
C LYS A 928 -9.81 34.53 -25.49
N GLY A 929 -10.90 34.26 -26.18
CA GLY A 929 -11.47 32.90 -26.33
C GLY A 929 -12.23 32.36 -25.11
N ARG A 930 -12.38 33.14 -24.01
CA ARG A 930 -13.10 32.74 -22.79
C ARG A 930 -14.40 33.51 -22.63
N MET A 931 -15.48 32.76 -22.48
CA MET A 931 -16.82 33.28 -22.30
C MET A 931 -17.24 33.27 -20.84
N GLY A 932 -18.07 34.20 -20.46
CA GLY A 932 -18.73 34.25 -19.15
C GLY A 932 -20.01 35.07 -19.23
N PHE A 933 -20.67 35.27 -18.10
CA PHE A 933 -21.99 35.89 -18.03
C PHE A 933 -21.94 37.15 -17.15
N LEU A 934 -22.31 38.28 -17.76
CA LEU A 934 -22.41 39.56 -17.09
C LEU A 934 -23.88 39.90 -16.87
N PRO A 935 -24.34 40.26 -15.65
CA PRO A 935 -25.71 40.68 -15.43
C PRO A 935 -26.09 41.86 -16.35
N ILE A 936 -27.25 41.81 -17.02
CA ILE A 936 -27.72 42.86 -17.92
C ILE A 936 -27.83 44.20 -17.16
N ALA A 937 -28.25 44.16 -15.92
CA ALA A 937 -28.36 45.35 -15.06
C ALA A 937 -27.01 46.06 -14.82
N ALA A 938 -25.87 45.32 -14.91
CA ALA A 938 -24.55 45.88 -14.71
C ALA A 938 -23.91 46.48 -15.96
N GLY A 939 -24.50 46.33 -17.14
CA GLY A 939 -23.95 46.77 -18.41
C GLY A 939 -24.93 47.56 -19.29
N LYS A 940 -24.42 48.46 -20.15
CA LYS A 940 -25.19 49.20 -21.15
C LYS A 940 -24.54 48.99 -22.51
N GLU A 941 -25.39 48.75 -23.54
CA GLU A 941 -24.91 48.68 -24.93
C GLU A 941 -24.12 49.92 -25.31
N ALA A 942 -23.00 49.74 -25.98
CA ALA A 942 -22.06 50.78 -26.39
C ALA A 942 -21.65 50.54 -27.87
N PRO A 943 -22.57 50.81 -28.83
CA PRO A 943 -22.31 50.57 -30.23
C PRO A 943 -21.02 51.28 -30.70
N GLY A 944 -20.19 50.56 -31.45
CA GLY A 944 -18.90 51.07 -31.97
C GLY A 944 -17.78 51.20 -30.96
N ALA A 945 -17.98 50.92 -29.67
CA ALA A 945 -16.92 50.92 -28.69
C ALA A 945 -15.99 49.71 -28.88
N LYS A 946 -14.68 49.95 -28.84
CA LYS A 946 -13.69 48.86 -28.91
C LYS A 946 -13.59 48.14 -27.55
N PRO A 947 -13.57 46.80 -27.53
CA PRO A 947 -13.37 46.03 -26.30
C PRO A 947 -12.08 46.42 -25.59
N ASN A 948 -12.16 46.50 -24.24
CA ASN A 948 -11.03 46.79 -23.40
C ASN A 948 -11.04 45.89 -22.14
N LEU A 949 -10.18 44.91 -22.12
CA LEU A 949 -10.09 43.91 -21.06
C LEU A 949 -9.05 44.26 -19.95
N LYS A 950 -8.40 45.44 -20.00
CA LYS A 950 -7.37 45.85 -19.03
C LYS A 950 -7.86 45.92 -17.58
N THR A 951 -9.16 46.12 -17.39
CA THR A 951 -9.78 46.24 -16.06
C THR A 951 -10.61 45.01 -15.67
N VAL A 952 -10.33 43.87 -16.32
CA VAL A 952 -10.88 42.57 -16.00
C VAL A 952 -9.81 41.79 -15.29
N SER A 953 -10.09 41.32 -14.08
CA SER A 953 -9.17 40.52 -13.27
C SER A 953 -9.79 39.16 -12.97
N GLU A 954 -9.09 38.11 -13.31
CA GLU A 954 -9.49 36.73 -13.05
C GLU A 954 -9.66 36.46 -11.56
N VAL A 955 -10.70 35.71 -11.21
CA VAL A 955 -10.94 35.23 -9.85
C VAL A 955 -10.76 33.72 -9.86
N MET A 956 -9.77 33.25 -9.15
CA MET A 956 -9.55 31.80 -8.94
C MET A 956 -9.94 31.44 -7.53
N GLN A 957 -10.54 30.27 -7.37
CA GLN A 957 -10.81 29.73 -6.04
C GLN A 957 -9.48 29.17 -5.50
N SER A 958 -9.11 29.61 -4.30
CA SER A 958 -7.98 28.99 -3.60
C SER A 958 -8.47 27.70 -2.99
N VAL A 959 -7.75 26.63 -3.25
CA VAL A 959 -8.05 25.33 -2.72
C VAL A 959 -7.53 25.21 -1.29
N ALA A 960 -8.20 24.40 -0.47
CA ALA A 960 -7.71 23.96 0.84
C ALA A 960 -6.25 23.46 0.76
N PRO A 961 -5.46 23.54 1.85
CA PRO A 961 -4.07 23.14 1.83
C PRO A 961 -3.90 21.74 1.23
N ALA A 962 -2.81 21.54 0.47
CA ALA A 962 -2.51 20.27 -0.18
C ALA A 962 -2.44 19.16 0.85
N ILE A 963 -3.24 18.11 0.62
CA ILE A 963 -3.14 16.88 1.38
C ILE A 963 -1.99 16.08 0.78
N ARG A 964 -0.94 15.80 1.55
CA ARG A 964 0.08 14.83 1.12
C ARG A 964 -0.59 13.49 0.93
N LEU A 965 -0.56 12.93 -0.28
CA LEU A 965 -1.16 11.64 -0.63
C LEU A 965 -0.48 10.47 0.04
N ALA A 966 0.72 10.69 0.59
CA ALA A 966 1.44 9.78 1.44
C ALA A 966 1.83 10.52 2.72
N ASN A 967 1.28 10.12 3.86
CA ASN A 967 2.08 10.12 5.07
C ASN A 967 3.15 9.05 4.82
N LEU A 968 4.15 9.40 4.02
CA LEU A 968 5.38 8.64 3.93
C LEU A 968 6.04 8.84 5.27
N ASP A 969 5.77 7.91 6.17
CA ASP A 969 6.61 7.73 7.34
C ASP A 969 7.97 7.27 6.81
N THR A 970 8.80 8.25 6.45
CA THR A 970 10.15 8.04 5.92
C THR A 970 11.09 7.49 7.00
N SER A 971 10.65 7.39 8.25
CA SER A 971 11.34 6.69 9.33
C SER A 971 11.20 5.16 9.20
N ARG A 972 10.26 4.68 8.39
CA ARG A 972 9.97 3.27 8.19
C ARG A 972 10.22 2.92 6.74
N GLY A 973 11.40 2.41 6.49
CA GLY A 973 11.90 1.82 5.25
C GLY A 973 11.11 2.18 4.01
N GLY A 974 11.75 2.85 3.10
CA GLY A 974 11.12 3.35 1.89
C GLY A 974 10.26 2.31 1.21
N VAL A 975 9.29 2.77 0.48
CA VAL A 975 8.62 2.00 -0.54
C VAL A 975 9.70 1.46 -1.47
N GLU A 976 10.18 0.24 -1.21
CA GLU A 976 10.90 -0.50 -2.22
C GLU A 976 9.88 -0.96 -3.23
N THR A 977 9.91 -0.31 -4.34
CA THR A 977 9.32 -0.80 -5.58
C THR A 977 10.32 -1.77 -6.18
N ASP A 978 10.12 -3.05 -6.00
CA ASP A 978 10.64 -4.08 -6.87
C ASP A 978 9.55 -4.56 -7.81
#